data_b147557512f10b18b5c94b029fdafd73
#
_entry.id   b147557512f10b18b5c94b029fdafd73
#
_cell.length_a   1.000
_cell.length_b   1.000
_cell.length_c   1.000
_cell.angle_alpha   90.00
_cell.angle_beta   90.00
_cell.angle_gamma   90.00
#
_symmetry.space_group_name_H-M   'P 1'
#
loop_
_entity.id
_entity.type
_entity.pdbx_description
1 polymer ?
#
loop_
_entity_poly.entity_id
_entity_poly.type
_entity_poly.pdbx_seq_one_letter_code
_entity_poly.pdbx_strand_id
1 'polypeptide(L)'
;MLGQTLAGRYKIVKYLGGGAFGQTFLASDTQLPDNPECVVKQLKPQYNDPSILQIASRLFKTEAQTLQKLGEHDQIPRLLAHFEENQEFYLVQQFIDGDSLCAEIKPGCKWTEKQTVAFLLDVLTALSYAHQQGVIHRDIKPANLIRRRKDKKIVLIDFGAVKQVSTGVVNAQQSQTSLTVGIGTPGYMPSEQTQGKPQFSSDVYALGITAIQALTGISPERLPEDPVTGEVIWRNWAKVSPKLANILDKMVRYDYRQRYSPASQALQAVSSLTKPNSPLTRRQVVKLAGFAGGGFVASVFARQLFTSPPSSPIVENSPSPPNPLPQAEQRVDTSPTPETPPPPPRSRGSEGKTLQTFAFDAITVDARGREINRTRRQAEYFTHDLGDGVILEMVSIPGGTFMMGSPQTESGRYSDEGPQRLVTVQPFFMGKYAITQAQWKVVAALPKVNRDLNPDPSRFKGANRPVENVSWDDAVEFCARLSQKTGRDYRLPSEAEWEYACRAGTTTPFHFGETITTDLANYDGNSTYASAPKGVYRQQTTDVGSFPPNAFGLYDMHGNVWEWCADLYHGNYAGAPVDGSVWSSGGNEDRQSRMLRGGSWRSYPGVCRAAYRHGCGPEFRVGDLGFRAVVSAVRT
;
A
#
# COMPACT_ATOMS: atom_id res chain seq x y z
N MET A 1 8.69 16.55 -32.99
CA MET A 1 8.13 17.75 -32.34
C MET A 1 9.02 18.99 -32.42
N LEU A 2 10.35 18.90 -32.50
CA LEU A 2 11.19 20.10 -32.62
C LEU A 2 10.80 20.94 -33.87
N GLY A 3 10.61 22.23 -33.69
CA GLY A 3 10.15 23.16 -34.73
C GLY A 3 8.64 23.16 -34.99
N GLN A 4 7.88 22.23 -34.46
CA GLN A 4 6.42 22.16 -34.56
C GLN A 4 5.77 23.25 -33.70
N THR A 5 4.66 23.83 -34.19
CA THR A 5 3.83 24.75 -33.42
C THR A 5 2.56 24.04 -32.98
N LEU A 6 2.32 24.00 -31.68
CA LEU A 6 1.15 23.39 -31.05
C LEU A 6 0.07 24.45 -30.82
N ALA A 7 -1.19 24.05 -31.01
CA ALA A 7 -2.36 24.93 -30.90
C ALA A 7 -2.20 26.27 -31.68
N GLY A 8 -1.40 26.29 -32.76
CA GLY A 8 -1.09 27.50 -33.52
C GLY A 8 -0.36 28.60 -32.71
N ARG A 9 0.20 28.28 -31.54
CA ARG A 9 0.75 29.26 -30.61
C ARG A 9 2.11 28.87 -30.03
N TYR A 10 2.30 27.63 -29.56
CA TYR A 10 3.48 27.23 -28.82
C TYR A 10 4.49 26.54 -29.72
N LYS A 11 5.53 27.26 -30.17
CA LYS A 11 6.59 26.73 -31.03
C LYS A 11 7.62 25.96 -30.19
N ILE A 12 7.77 24.67 -30.42
CA ILE A 12 8.72 23.82 -29.71
C ILE A 12 10.15 24.16 -30.12
N VAL A 13 10.95 24.57 -29.13
CA VAL A 13 12.34 25.01 -29.32
C VAL A 13 13.35 23.95 -28.97
N LYS A 14 13.14 23.26 -27.81
CA LYS A 14 14.13 22.35 -27.28
C LYS A 14 13.46 21.23 -26.48
N TYR A 15 14.01 20.02 -26.56
CA TYR A 15 13.64 18.92 -25.65
C TYR A 15 14.36 19.11 -24.31
N LEU A 16 13.60 19.08 -23.20
CA LEU A 16 14.12 19.24 -21.84
C LEU A 16 14.28 17.92 -21.11
N GLY A 17 13.45 16.93 -21.44
CA GLY A 17 13.49 15.62 -20.80
C GLY A 17 12.19 14.87 -21.02
N GLY A 18 12.18 13.58 -20.66
CA GLY A 18 11.00 12.73 -20.73
C GLY A 18 11.24 11.42 -20.00
N GLY A 19 10.16 10.71 -19.77
CA GLY A 19 10.15 9.41 -19.11
C GLY A 19 8.98 8.60 -19.62
N ALA A 20 8.66 7.52 -18.93
CA ALA A 20 7.55 6.63 -19.25
C ALA A 20 6.18 7.33 -19.39
N PHE A 21 6.08 8.59 -19.02
CA PHE A 21 4.81 9.31 -18.82
C PHE A 21 4.57 10.48 -19.76
N GLY A 22 5.56 10.82 -20.55
CA GLY A 22 5.46 11.95 -21.47
C GLY A 22 6.79 12.63 -21.71
N GLN A 23 6.73 13.70 -22.47
CA GLN A 23 7.89 14.47 -22.88
C GLN A 23 7.71 15.92 -22.44
N THR A 24 8.81 16.56 -22.05
CA THR A 24 8.83 17.96 -21.63
C THR A 24 9.71 18.75 -22.59
N PHE A 25 9.19 19.87 -23.07
CA PHE A 25 9.83 20.71 -24.05
C PHE A 25 9.89 22.17 -23.57
N LEU A 26 10.93 22.87 -23.97
CA LEU A 26 10.95 24.33 -24.01
C LEU A 26 10.25 24.79 -25.28
N ALA A 27 9.35 25.75 -25.16
CA ALA A 27 8.65 26.34 -26.27
C ALA A 27 8.64 27.87 -26.15
N SER A 28 8.41 28.55 -27.27
CA SER A 28 8.15 29.99 -27.31
C SER A 28 6.66 30.24 -27.56
N ASP A 29 6.07 31.13 -26.80
CA ASP A 29 4.68 31.59 -27.00
C ASP A 29 4.65 32.67 -28.09
N THR A 30 4.33 32.30 -29.32
CA THR A 30 4.39 33.16 -30.49
C THR A 30 3.25 34.19 -30.58
N GLN A 31 2.26 34.13 -29.70
CA GLN A 31 1.14 35.06 -29.65
C GLN A 31 1.32 36.18 -28.61
N LEU A 32 2.42 36.13 -27.84
CA LEU A 32 2.76 37.19 -26.90
C LEU A 32 3.95 38.02 -27.41
N PRO A 33 4.03 39.31 -27.04
CA PRO A 33 5.21 40.14 -27.34
C PRO A 33 6.48 39.46 -26.83
N ASP A 34 7.59 39.60 -27.53
CA ASP A 34 8.91 39.06 -27.24
C ASP A 34 8.98 37.50 -27.19
N ASN A 35 7.94 36.82 -27.63
CA ASN A 35 7.86 35.34 -27.69
C ASN A 35 8.40 34.65 -26.41
N PRO A 36 7.83 34.95 -25.24
CA PRO A 36 8.38 34.44 -23.99
C PRO A 36 8.45 32.91 -23.96
N GLU A 37 9.48 32.42 -23.27
CA GLU A 37 9.67 30.98 -23.09
C GLU A 37 8.64 30.38 -22.12
N CYS A 38 8.17 29.21 -22.45
CA CYS A 38 7.28 28.39 -21.64
C CYS A 38 7.69 26.92 -21.69
N VAL A 39 7.20 26.13 -20.73
CA VAL A 39 7.40 24.68 -20.69
C VAL A 39 6.13 24.00 -21.16
N VAL A 40 6.27 23.13 -22.16
CA VAL A 40 5.20 22.28 -22.66
C VAL A 40 5.46 20.86 -22.19
N LYS A 41 4.55 20.31 -21.40
CA LYS A 41 4.51 18.89 -21.02
C LYS A 41 3.50 18.18 -21.91
N GLN A 42 3.98 17.26 -22.71
CA GLN A 42 3.17 16.35 -23.51
C GLN A 42 2.90 15.09 -22.71
N LEU A 43 1.64 14.77 -22.55
CA LEU A 43 1.17 13.49 -22.05
C LEU A 43 0.74 12.65 -23.24
N LYS A 44 1.45 11.57 -23.47
CA LYS A 44 1.16 10.64 -24.54
C LYS A 44 0.65 9.35 -23.94
N PRO A 45 -0.68 9.12 -23.95
CA PRO A 45 -1.21 7.81 -23.59
C PRO A 45 -0.59 6.76 -24.54
N GLN A 46 -0.02 5.70 -23.98
CA GLN A 46 0.61 4.67 -24.81
C GLN A 46 -0.42 3.78 -25.53
N TYR A 47 -1.73 4.06 -25.38
CA TYR A 47 -2.83 3.25 -25.92
C TYR A 47 -4.01 4.08 -26.38
N ASN A 48 -4.57 3.67 -27.50
CA ASN A 48 -5.82 4.20 -28.08
C ASN A 48 -7.08 3.52 -27.49
N ASP A 49 -7.01 2.99 -26.28
CA ASP A 49 -8.19 2.45 -25.60
C ASP A 49 -9.06 3.62 -25.10
N PRO A 50 -10.34 3.72 -25.51
CA PRO A 50 -11.21 4.82 -25.11
C PRO A 50 -11.36 5.00 -23.60
N SER A 51 -11.32 3.92 -22.82
CA SER A 51 -11.41 3.96 -21.36
C SER A 51 -10.16 4.57 -20.74
N ILE A 52 -8.99 4.26 -21.30
CA ILE A 52 -7.70 4.79 -20.85
C ILE A 52 -7.57 6.27 -21.21
N LEU A 53 -8.01 6.65 -22.42
CA LEU A 53 -8.05 8.06 -22.84
C LEU A 53 -8.97 8.90 -21.94
N GLN A 54 -10.10 8.35 -21.52
CA GLN A 54 -11.03 9.03 -20.63
C GLN A 54 -10.47 9.25 -19.23
N ILE A 55 -9.77 8.24 -18.67
CA ILE A 55 -9.05 8.35 -17.41
C ILE A 55 -7.92 9.38 -17.53
N ALA A 56 -7.10 9.31 -18.58
CA ALA A 56 -6.02 10.23 -18.84
C ALA A 56 -6.55 11.67 -18.95
N SER A 57 -7.63 11.91 -19.70
CA SER A 57 -8.29 13.22 -19.84
C SER A 57 -8.76 13.77 -18.49
N ARG A 58 -9.43 12.94 -17.67
CA ARG A 58 -9.93 13.35 -16.34
C ARG A 58 -8.79 13.80 -15.42
N LEU A 59 -7.72 13.04 -15.38
CA LEU A 59 -6.61 13.31 -14.49
C LEU A 59 -5.77 14.50 -14.98
N PHE A 60 -5.61 14.65 -16.29
CA PHE A 60 -5.02 15.83 -16.92
C PHE A 60 -5.79 17.12 -16.53
N LYS A 61 -7.12 17.09 -16.62
CA LYS A 61 -7.97 18.20 -16.17
C LYS A 61 -7.78 18.49 -14.67
N THR A 62 -7.62 17.44 -13.86
CA THR A 62 -7.39 17.58 -12.41
C THR A 62 -6.02 18.26 -12.14
N GLU A 63 -4.96 17.90 -12.87
CA GLU A 63 -3.67 18.58 -12.74
C GLU A 63 -3.74 20.04 -13.19
N ALA A 64 -4.37 20.30 -14.32
CA ALA A 64 -4.57 21.67 -14.81
C ALA A 64 -5.30 22.53 -13.76
N GLN A 65 -6.40 22.02 -13.19
CA GLN A 65 -7.15 22.70 -12.13
C GLN A 65 -6.29 22.92 -10.86
N THR A 66 -5.49 21.93 -10.49
CA THR A 66 -4.58 22.04 -9.35
C THR A 66 -3.53 23.12 -9.58
N LEU A 67 -2.87 23.12 -10.72
CA LEU A 67 -1.87 24.13 -11.08
C LEU A 67 -2.49 25.52 -11.20
N GLN A 68 -3.69 25.64 -11.75
CA GLN A 68 -4.41 26.90 -11.81
C GLN A 68 -4.66 27.47 -10.41
N LYS A 69 -5.08 26.61 -9.47
CA LYS A 69 -5.32 26.96 -8.07
C LYS A 69 -4.04 27.39 -7.33
N LEU A 70 -2.91 26.76 -7.65
CA LEU A 70 -1.62 26.99 -7.00
C LEU A 70 -0.78 28.10 -7.68
N GLY A 71 -1.10 28.46 -8.91
CA GLY A 71 -0.25 29.33 -9.75
C GLY A 71 -0.15 30.80 -9.35
N GLU A 72 -0.79 31.22 -8.25
CA GLU A 72 -0.62 32.54 -7.66
C GLU A 72 0.61 32.64 -6.75
N HIS A 73 1.21 31.51 -6.36
CA HIS A 73 2.39 31.50 -5.52
C HIS A 73 3.69 31.66 -6.31
N ASP A 74 4.55 32.60 -5.89
CA ASP A 74 5.81 32.95 -6.59
C ASP A 74 6.80 31.76 -6.77
N GLN A 75 6.69 30.73 -5.94
CA GLN A 75 7.56 29.54 -5.99
C GLN A 75 6.87 28.31 -6.60
N ILE A 76 5.78 28.49 -7.35
CA ILE A 76 5.08 27.44 -8.10
C ILE A 76 4.85 27.94 -9.51
N PRO A 77 5.21 27.21 -10.58
CA PRO A 77 4.99 27.65 -11.95
C PRO A 77 3.50 27.85 -12.25
N ARG A 78 3.15 28.97 -12.86
CA ARG A 78 1.77 29.22 -13.30
C ARG A 78 1.41 28.31 -14.46
N LEU A 79 0.19 27.81 -14.47
CA LEU A 79 -0.43 27.23 -15.65
C LEU A 79 -0.72 28.35 -16.66
N LEU A 80 -0.24 28.22 -17.89
CA LEU A 80 -0.47 29.17 -18.99
C LEU A 80 -1.58 28.69 -19.92
N ALA A 81 -1.61 27.39 -20.21
CA ALA A 81 -2.65 26.76 -21.03
C ALA A 81 -2.69 25.24 -20.77
N HIS A 82 -3.81 24.64 -21.13
CA HIS A 82 -3.95 23.19 -21.29
C HIS A 82 -4.89 22.91 -22.46
N PHE A 83 -4.56 21.94 -23.28
CA PHE A 83 -5.36 21.59 -24.46
C PHE A 83 -5.09 20.15 -24.90
N GLU A 84 -5.96 19.68 -25.78
CA GLU A 84 -5.83 18.38 -26.45
C GLU A 84 -5.65 18.63 -27.94
N GLU A 85 -4.65 18.02 -28.55
CA GLU A 85 -4.37 18.07 -29.98
C GLU A 85 -3.89 16.69 -30.45
N ASN A 86 -4.51 16.16 -31.52
CA ASN A 86 -4.19 14.83 -32.08
C ASN A 86 -4.26 13.68 -31.05
N GLN A 87 -5.25 13.70 -30.14
CA GLN A 87 -5.43 12.73 -29.05
C GLN A 87 -4.28 12.71 -28.02
N GLU A 88 -3.47 13.76 -28.01
CA GLU A 88 -2.42 13.96 -27.02
C GLU A 88 -2.77 15.15 -26.13
N PHE A 89 -2.40 15.09 -24.86
CA PHE A 89 -2.71 16.13 -23.88
C PHE A 89 -1.47 16.99 -23.62
N TYR A 90 -1.66 18.30 -23.61
CA TYR A 90 -0.59 19.28 -23.43
C TYR A 90 -0.88 20.23 -22.29
N LEU A 91 0.08 20.32 -21.34
CA LEU A 91 0.12 21.31 -20.28
C LEU A 91 1.21 22.32 -20.58
N VAL A 92 0.85 23.59 -20.61
CA VAL A 92 1.79 24.70 -20.81
C VAL A 92 1.95 25.46 -19.50
N GLN A 93 3.17 25.54 -19.02
CA GLN A 93 3.53 26.18 -17.76
C GLN A 93 4.58 27.26 -17.94
N GLN A 94 4.64 28.16 -16.97
CA GLN A 94 5.70 29.16 -16.90
C GLN A 94 7.08 28.49 -16.90
N PHE A 95 7.98 28.96 -17.74
CA PHE A 95 9.38 28.57 -17.69
C PHE A 95 10.07 29.19 -16.46
N ILE A 96 10.82 28.40 -15.72
CA ILE A 96 11.61 28.85 -14.57
C ILE A 96 13.08 28.81 -14.98
N ASP A 97 13.66 29.97 -15.20
CA ASP A 97 15.10 30.09 -15.47
C ASP A 97 15.90 29.75 -14.19
N GLY A 98 16.51 28.59 -14.19
CA GLY A 98 17.20 28.06 -13.02
C GLY A 98 17.77 26.68 -13.27
N ASP A 99 18.48 26.17 -12.25
CA ASP A 99 19.10 24.86 -12.28
C ASP A 99 18.41 23.93 -11.28
N SER A 100 18.20 22.67 -11.67
CA SER A 100 17.67 21.63 -10.78
C SER A 100 18.63 21.42 -9.60
N LEU A 101 18.11 21.20 -8.39
CA LEU A 101 18.91 20.89 -7.21
C LEU A 101 19.71 19.58 -7.33
N CYS A 102 19.44 18.75 -8.34
CA CYS A 102 20.33 17.62 -8.67
C CYS A 102 21.76 18.07 -8.99
N ALA A 103 21.93 19.32 -9.48
CA ALA A 103 23.26 19.87 -9.72
C ALA A 103 24.04 20.21 -8.44
N GLU A 104 23.32 20.48 -7.34
CA GLU A 104 23.87 20.88 -6.05
C GLU A 104 23.91 19.73 -5.02
N ILE A 105 22.90 18.86 -5.02
CA ILE A 105 22.78 17.71 -4.11
C ILE A 105 23.31 16.46 -4.82
N LYS A 106 24.63 16.30 -4.78
CA LYS A 106 25.33 15.16 -5.40
C LYS A 106 25.88 14.21 -4.34
N PRO A 107 26.03 12.91 -4.65
CA PRO A 107 26.74 11.99 -3.78
C PRO A 107 28.11 12.53 -3.37
N GLY A 108 28.42 12.48 -2.08
CA GLY A 108 29.68 12.98 -1.51
C GLY A 108 29.74 14.49 -1.25
N CYS A 109 28.87 15.31 -1.85
CA CYS A 109 28.76 16.74 -1.54
C CYS A 109 27.91 16.96 -0.29
N LYS A 110 28.41 17.75 0.67
CA LYS A 110 27.70 18.03 1.92
C LYS A 110 27.40 19.52 2.05
N TRP A 111 26.16 19.80 2.37
CA TRP A 111 25.74 21.16 2.70
C TRP A 111 26.03 21.52 4.15
N THR A 112 26.19 22.80 4.41
CA THR A 112 26.24 23.34 5.78
C THR A 112 24.83 23.42 6.35
N GLU A 113 24.74 23.47 7.69
CA GLU A 113 23.48 23.72 8.39
C GLU A 113 22.76 24.98 7.88
N LYS A 114 23.49 26.08 7.66
CA LYS A 114 22.93 27.34 7.16
C LYS A 114 22.28 27.18 5.77
N GLN A 115 22.91 26.45 4.85
CA GLN A 115 22.36 26.18 3.53
C GLN A 115 21.10 25.31 3.64
N THR A 116 21.12 24.29 4.51
CA THR A 116 19.98 23.39 4.70
C THR A 116 18.80 24.11 5.35
N VAL A 117 19.02 24.99 6.34
CA VAL A 117 17.96 25.80 6.95
C VAL A 117 17.34 26.74 5.92
N ALA A 118 18.15 27.42 5.09
CA ALA A 118 17.63 28.29 4.01
C ALA A 118 16.79 27.50 3.01
N PHE A 119 17.25 26.32 2.60
CA PHE A 119 16.55 25.40 1.72
C PHE A 119 15.19 24.97 2.31
N LEU A 120 15.19 24.54 3.58
CA LEU A 120 13.95 24.13 4.26
C LEU A 120 12.93 25.27 4.36
N LEU A 121 13.37 26.49 4.66
CA LEU A 121 12.49 27.67 4.73
C LEU A 121 11.84 27.95 3.38
N ASP A 122 12.60 27.93 2.30
CA ASP A 122 12.09 28.18 0.95
C ASP A 122 11.03 27.15 0.54
N VAL A 123 11.37 25.86 0.64
CA VAL A 123 10.48 24.79 0.17
C VAL A 123 9.24 24.66 1.09
N LEU A 124 9.40 24.76 2.42
CA LEU A 124 8.28 24.71 3.36
C LEU A 124 7.30 25.88 3.17
N THR A 125 7.76 27.04 2.71
CA THR A 125 6.88 28.16 2.38
C THR A 125 5.93 27.80 1.26
N ALA A 126 6.45 27.29 0.14
CA ALA A 126 5.63 26.86 -0.99
C ALA A 126 4.73 25.64 -0.65
N LEU A 127 5.27 24.65 0.08
CA LEU A 127 4.48 23.50 0.53
C LEU A 127 3.37 23.89 1.50
N SER A 128 3.62 24.85 2.42
CA SER A 128 2.58 25.34 3.33
C SER A 128 1.41 25.94 2.57
N TYR A 129 1.70 26.70 1.51
CA TYR A 129 0.67 27.25 0.64
C TYR A 129 -0.10 26.11 -0.09
N ALA A 130 0.60 25.16 -0.69
CA ALA A 130 -0.04 24.03 -1.36
C ALA A 130 -0.95 23.23 -0.41
N HIS A 131 -0.47 22.94 0.82
CA HIS A 131 -1.25 22.22 1.84
C HIS A 131 -2.49 23.01 2.32
N GLN A 132 -2.42 24.35 2.41
CA GLN A 132 -3.58 25.20 2.70
C GLN A 132 -4.64 25.12 1.59
N GLN A 133 -4.21 24.89 0.35
CA GLN A 133 -5.10 24.66 -0.79
C GLN A 133 -5.59 23.19 -0.89
N GLY A 134 -5.26 22.33 0.08
CA GLY A 134 -5.65 20.92 0.07
C GLY A 134 -4.86 20.05 -0.91
N VAL A 135 -3.70 20.52 -1.40
CA VAL A 135 -2.88 19.83 -2.39
C VAL A 135 -1.66 19.20 -1.74
N ILE A 136 -1.42 17.91 -2.04
CA ILE A 136 -0.22 17.15 -1.66
C ILE A 136 0.64 16.98 -2.92
N HIS A 137 1.93 17.30 -2.84
CA HIS A 137 2.85 17.24 -3.99
C HIS A 137 3.22 15.81 -4.40
N ARG A 138 3.48 14.94 -3.43
CA ARG A 138 3.74 13.49 -3.58
C ARG A 138 5.06 13.08 -4.23
N ASP A 139 5.87 14.00 -4.75
CA ASP A 139 7.15 13.68 -5.37
C ASP A 139 8.21 14.76 -5.10
N ILE A 140 8.38 15.12 -3.83
CA ILE A 140 9.44 16.05 -3.41
C ILE A 140 10.79 15.32 -3.49
N LYS A 141 11.67 15.86 -4.34
CA LYS A 141 13.05 15.36 -4.55
C LYS A 141 13.88 16.42 -5.26
N PRO A 142 15.22 16.33 -5.30
CA PRO A 142 16.09 17.32 -5.95
C PRO A 142 15.71 17.63 -7.41
N ALA A 143 15.24 16.62 -8.18
CA ALA A 143 14.88 16.80 -9.58
C ALA A 143 13.65 17.71 -9.78
N ASN A 144 12.75 17.77 -8.79
CA ASN A 144 11.52 18.57 -8.85
C ASN A 144 11.64 19.92 -8.11
N LEU A 145 12.86 20.34 -7.80
CA LEU A 145 13.21 21.58 -7.13
C LEU A 145 14.18 22.37 -8.01
N ILE A 146 13.79 23.57 -8.46
CA ILE A 146 14.62 24.43 -9.29
C ILE A 146 15.08 25.64 -8.48
N ARG A 147 16.39 25.87 -8.42
CA ARG A 147 16.94 27.12 -7.88
C ARG A 147 16.89 28.20 -8.95
N ARG A 148 15.95 29.11 -8.83
CA ARG A 148 15.71 30.21 -9.78
C ARG A 148 16.90 31.16 -9.80
N ARG A 149 17.38 31.54 -10.99
CA ARG A 149 18.63 32.33 -11.12
C ARG A 149 18.50 33.74 -10.60
N LYS A 150 17.34 34.38 -10.80
CA LYS A 150 17.16 35.83 -10.49
C LYS A 150 17.27 36.15 -8.99
N ASP A 151 16.81 35.28 -8.11
CA ASP A 151 16.67 35.55 -6.68
C ASP A 151 17.11 34.41 -5.77
N LYS A 152 17.58 33.31 -6.35
CA LYS A 152 18.06 32.09 -5.69
C LYS A 152 16.99 31.34 -4.90
N LYS A 153 15.71 31.73 -4.98
CA LYS A 153 14.61 30.98 -4.38
C LYS A 153 14.41 29.63 -5.05
N ILE A 154 13.91 28.67 -4.28
CA ILE A 154 13.61 27.35 -4.79
C ILE A 154 12.14 27.31 -5.23
N VAL A 155 11.93 26.89 -6.47
CA VAL A 155 10.61 26.72 -7.08
C VAL A 155 10.27 25.24 -7.11
N LEU A 156 9.07 24.88 -6.62
CA LEU A 156 8.51 23.55 -6.71
C LEU A 156 7.90 23.33 -8.10
N ILE A 157 8.34 22.29 -8.78
CA ILE A 157 7.79 21.90 -10.06
C ILE A 157 7.21 20.49 -9.98
N ASP A 158 6.32 20.13 -10.86
CA ASP A 158 5.84 18.77 -11.10
C ASP A 158 4.94 18.21 -9.97
N PHE A 159 3.79 18.83 -9.75
CA PHE A 159 2.78 18.36 -8.82
C PHE A 159 2.17 17.02 -9.30
N GLY A 160 2.42 15.94 -8.59
CA GLY A 160 2.30 14.54 -9.00
C GLY A 160 0.92 13.98 -9.38
N ALA A 161 -0.11 14.80 -9.64
CA ALA A 161 -1.42 14.32 -10.05
C ALA A 161 -1.36 13.58 -11.40
N VAL A 162 -0.58 14.06 -12.37
CA VAL A 162 -0.39 13.41 -13.68
C VAL A 162 0.41 12.11 -13.58
N LYS A 163 1.30 11.96 -12.61
CA LYS A 163 1.97 10.68 -12.39
C LYS A 163 1.00 9.57 -11.98
N GLN A 164 -0.10 9.90 -11.30
CA GLN A 164 -1.17 8.92 -11.05
C GLN A 164 -1.80 8.43 -12.36
N VAL A 165 -2.06 9.33 -13.31
CA VAL A 165 -2.63 8.97 -14.62
C VAL A 165 -1.67 8.15 -15.43
N SER A 166 -0.46 8.67 -15.53
CA SER A 166 0.55 8.04 -16.36
C SER A 166 0.93 6.66 -15.83
N THR A 167 0.99 6.49 -14.50
CA THR A 167 1.19 5.17 -13.90
C THR A 167 -0.01 4.26 -14.16
N GLY A 168 -1.24 4.77 -14.14
CA GLY A 168 -2.44 4.03 -14.54
C GLY A 168 -2.46 3.71 -16.04
N VAL A 169 -2.06 4.64 -16.90
CA VAL A 169 -2.07 4.49 -18.37
C VAL A 169 -0.90 3.64 -18.88
N VAL A 170 0.31 3.84 -18.35
CA VAL A 170 1.47 2.97 -18.69
C VAL A 170 1.30 1.56 -18.19
N ASN A 171 0.60 1.39 -17.06
CA ASN A 171 0.36 0.06 -16.50
C ASN A 171 -0.72 -0.73 -17.23
N ALA A 172 -1.53 -0.12 -18.08
CA ALA A 172 -2.47 -0.88 -18.90
C ALA A 172 -1.80 -1.68 -20.03
N GLN A 173 -0.52 -1.47 -20.33
CA GLN A 173 0.18 -2.21 -21.40
C GLN A 173 1.49 -2.89 -21.01
N GLN A 174 2.21 -2.35 -20.02
CA GLN A 174 3.46 -2.97 -19.57
C GLN A 174 3.33 -3.59 -18.19
N SER A 175 2.12 -4.15 -17.88
CA SER A 175 1.82 -4.65 -16.54
C SER A 175 2.12 -3.64 -15.42
N GLN A 176 1.21 -2.68 -15.22
CA GLN A 176 0.46 -2.59 -14.00
C GLN A 176 1.23 -2.43 -12.73
N THR A 177 1.13 -1.27 -12.26
CA THR A 177 1.14 -1.02 -10.84
C THR A 177 -0.22 -0.45 -10.47
N SER A 178 -0.78 -0.97 -9.42
CA SER A 178 -2.02 -0.48 -8.86
C SER A 178 -1.99 1.04 -8.70
N LEU A 179 -3.14 1.69 -8.85
CA LEU A 179 -3.35 3.09 -8.45
C LEU A 179 -3.01 3.34 -6.96
N THR A 180 -2.65 2.32 -6.22
CA THR A 180 -2.18 2.32 -4.84
C THR A 180 -0.69 2.06 -4.68
N VAL A 181 0.05 1.72 -5.74
CA VAL A 181 1.51 1.69 -5.67
C VAL A 181 2.01 3.12 -5.61
N GLY A 182 2.78 3.40 -4.61
CA GLY A 182 3.26 4.70 -4.24
C GLY A 182 3.78 5.51 -5.42
N ILE A 183 3.06 6.58 -5.72
CA ILE A 183 3.50 7.58 -6.67
C ILE A 183 4.55 8.39 -5.97
N GLY A 184 5.77 8.30 -6.47
CA GLY A 184 6.92 8.97 -5.90
C GLY A 184 8.20 8.25 -6.30
N THR A 185 9.30 8.73 -5.78
CA THR A 185 10.63 8.21 -6.10
C THR A 185 11.12 7.36 -4.92
N PRO A 186 11.59 6.11 -5.16
CA PRO A 186 12.17 5.29 -4.11
C PRO A 186 13.21 6.06 -3.28
N GLY A 187 13.25 5.80 -1.98
CA GLY A 187 14.12 6.49 -1.03
C GLY A 187 13.59 7.82 -0.50
N TYR A 188 12.76 8.57 -1.26
CA TYR A 188 12.12 9.81 -0.78
C TYR A 188 10.69 9.59 -0.30
N MET A 189 10.10 8.49 -0.66
CA MET A 189 8.69 8.19 -0.47
C MET A 189 8.47 7.46 0.86
N PRO A 190 7.63 7.96 1.76
CA PRO A 190 7.31 7.28 3.02
C PRO A 190 6.31 6.13 2.81
N SER A 191 6.22 5.25 3.80
CA SER A 191 5.42 4.03 3.76
C SER A 191 3.93 4.24 3.48
N GLU A 192 3.31 5.27 4.06
CA GLU A 192 1.89 5.58 3.82
C GLU A 192 1.64 6.01 2.37
N GLN A 193 2.58 6.68 1.74
CA GLN A 193 2.47 7.07 0.33
C GLN A 193 2.69 5.87 -0.59
N THR A 194 3.58 4.94 -0.24
CA THR A 194 3.76 3.66 -0.93
C THR A 194 2.48 2.85 -0.91
N GLN A 195 1.68 2.99 0.15
CA GLN A 195 0.37 2.36 0.30
C GLN A 195 -0.76 3.12 -0.42
N GLY A 196 -0.45 4.16 -1.20
CA GLY A 196 -1.44 4.97 -1.91
C GLY A 196 -2.30 5.87 -1.02
N LYS A 197 -1.89 6.09 0.25
CA LYS A 197 -2.58 6.96 1.22
C LYS A 197 -1.70 8.16 1.61
N PRO A 198 -1.28 9.00 0.65
CA PRO A 198 -0.42 10.14 0.96
C PRO A 198 -1.12 11.11 1.92
N GLN A 199 -0.35 11.67 2.83
CA GLN A 199 -0.76 12.68 3.81
C GLN A 199 0.03 13.97 3.56
N PHE A 200 -0.39 15.09 4.12
CA PHE A 200 0.44 16.30 4.10
C PHE A 200 1.81 16.07 4.73
N SER A 201 1.90 15.20 5.73
CA SER A 201 3.16 14.78 6.34
C SER A 201 4.04 13.93 5.43
N SER A 202 3.52 13.39 4.33
CA SER A 202 4.33 12.65 3.34
C SER A 202 5.27 13.58 2.58
N ASP A 203 4.81 14.78 2.20
CA ASP A 203 5.66 15.80 1.59
C ASP A 203 6.72 16.30 2.58
N VAL A 204 6.36 16.44 3.87
CA VAL A 204 7.30 16.83 4.93
C VAL A 204 8.38 15.78 5.11
N TYR A 205 8.05 14.50 5.05
CA TYR A 205 9.01 13.40 5.08
C TYR A 205 9.98 13.47 3.89
N ALA A 206 9.46 13.56 2.68
CA ALA A 206 10.27 13.61 1.47
C ALA A 206 11.23 14.81 1.45
N LEU A 207 10.78 15.97 1.96
CA LEU A 207 11.63 17.14 2.16
C LEU A 207 12.69 16.91 3.25
N GLY A 208 12.36 16.25 4.35
CA GLY A 208 13.29 15.86 5.40
C GLY A 208 14.39 14.94 4.88
N ILE A 209 14.03 13.93 4.09
CA ILE A 209 14.99 13.03 3.43
C ILE A 209 15.90 13.80 2.45
N THR A 210 15.33 14.72 1.66
CA THR A 210 16.12 15.57 0.75
C THR A 210 17.13 16.43 1.52
N ALA A 211 16.74 16.98 2.67
CA ALA A 211 17.63 17.76 3.53
C ALA A 211 18.74 16.90 4.17
N ILE A 212 18.41 15.69 4.60
CA ILE A 212 19.36 14.71 5.14
C ILE A 212 20.36 14.28 4.05
N GLN A 213 19.89 14.02 2.83
CA GLN A 213 20.77 13.75 1.68
C GLN A 213 21.75 14.90 1.45
N ALA A 214 21.27 16.14 1.45
CA ALA A 214 22.12 17.32 1.26
C ALA A 214 23.18 17.47 2.37
N LEU A 215 22.84 17.16 3.62
CA LEU A 215 23.75 17.22 4.77
C LEU A 215 24.77 16.09 4.79
N THR A 216 24.35 14.88 4.45
CA THR A 216 25.17 13.68 4.58
C THR A 216 25.97 13.38 3.31
N GLY A 217 25.49 13.81 2.13
CA GLY A 217 25.99 13.40 0.83
C GLY A 217 25.70 11.94 0.49
N ILE A 218 24.81 11.27 1.26
CA ILE A 218 24.41 9.86 1.07
C ILE A 218 23.08 9.82 0.32
N SER A 219 23.01 8.99 -0.72
CA SER A 219 21.75 8.74 -1.44
C SER A 219 20.70 8.18 -0.47
N PRO A 220 19.43 8.62 -0.54
CA PRO A 220 18.36 8.16 0.36
C PRO A 220 18.21 6.65 0.46
N GLU A 221 18.40 5.93 -0.65
CA GLU A 221 18.33 4.46 -0.73
C GLU A 221 19.46 3.75 0.05
N ARG A 222 20.51 4.50 0.44
CA ARG A 222 21.67 4.00 1.19
C ARG A 222 21.69 4.47 2.65
N LEU A 223 20.73 5.29 3.04
CA LEU A 223 20.60 5.69 4.44
C LEU A 223 20.15 4.47 5.24
N PRO A 224 20.87 4.09 6.31
CA PRO A 224 20.43 2.99 7.14
C PRO A 224 19.20 3.39 7.97
N GLU A 225 18.35 2.42 8.22
CA GLU A 225 17.20 2.55 9.09
C GLU A 225 17.42 1.74 10.37
N ASP A 226 16.87 2.20 11.46
CA ASP A 226 16.86 1.47 12.72
C ASP A 226 15.98 0.22 12.55
N PRO A 227 16.50 -0.99 12.77
CA PRO A 227 15.79 -2.23 12.49
C PRO A 227 14.58 -2.48 13.39
N VAL A 228 14.46 -1.76 14.51
CA VAL A 228 13.37 -1.90 15.46
C VAL A 228 12.29 -0.86 15.22
N THR A 229 12.70 0.39 15.00
CA THR A 229 11.78 1.52 14.89
C THR A 229 11.45 1.93 13.46
N GLY A 230 12.25 1.48 12.47
CA GLY A 230 12.17 1.93 11.09
C GLY A 230 12.63 3.38 10.88
N GLU A 231 13.21 4.01 11.90
CA GLU A 231 13.65 5.41 11.84
C GLU A 231 14.96 5.54 11.06
N VAL A 232 15.08 6.59 10.26
CA VAL A 232 16.27 6.85 9.47
C VAL A 232 17.44 7.22 10.36
N ILE A 233 18.54 6.47 10.30
CA ILE A 233 19.77 6.76 11.02
C ILE A 233 20.65 7.61 10.11
N TRP A 234 20.89 8.88 10.45
CA TRP A 234 21.67 9.80 9.62
C TRP A 234 22.66 10.67 10.40
N ARG A 235 22.43 10.88 11.72
CA ARG A 235 23.23 11.80 12.54
C ARG A 235 24.73 11.50 12.56
N ASN A 236 25.11 10.25 12.32
CA ASN A 236 26.52 9.82 12.31
C ASN A 236 27.31 10.39 11.12
N TRP A 237 26.63 10.90 10.08
CA TRP A 237 27.24 11.36 8.83
C TRP A 237 27.17 12.89 8.62
N ALA A 238 26.47 13.62 9.51
CA ALA A 238 26.33 15.07 9.43
C ALA A 238 26.54 15.73 10.80
N LYS A 239 27.29 16.85 10.82
CA LYS A 239 27.47 17.67 12.01
C LYS A 239 26.54 18.87 11.92
N VAL A 240 25.46 18.87 12.71
CA VAL A 240 24.47 19.95 12.78
C VAL A 240 24.11 20.21 14.24
N SER A 241 23.48 21.36 14.52
CA SER A 241 23.00 21.68 15.86
C SER A 241 21.95 20.66 16.33
N PRO A 242 21.87 20.36 17.64
CA PRO A 242 20.83 19.48 18.17
C PRO A 242 19.40 19.95 17.84
N LYS A 243 19.19 21.26 17.70
CA LYS A 243 17.89 21.83 17.33
C LYS A 243 17.49 21.44 15.91
N LEU A 244 18.36 21.61 14.92
CA LEU A 244 18.08 21.21 13.55
C LEU A 244 17.94 19.69 13.46
N ALA A 245 18.81 18.92 14.13
CA ALA A 245 18.75 17.48 14.13
C ALA A 245 17.38 16.96 14.63
N ASN A 246 16.87 17.52 15.74
CA ASN A 246 15.57 17.11 16.28
C ASN A 246 14.39 17.49 15.35
N ILE A 247 14.52 18.59 14.60
CA ILE A 247 13.50 18.97 13.59
C ILE A 247 13.52 17.96 12.44
N LEU A 248 14.69 17.62 11.92
CA LEU A 248 14.81 16.67 10.82
C LEU A 248 14.33 15.28 11.24
N ASP A 249 14.71 14.78 12.43
CA ASP A 249 14.21 13.50 12.92
C ASP A 249 12.69 13.49 13.00
N LYS A 250 12.07 14.58 13.47
CA LYS A 250 10.62 14.67 13.52
C LYS A 250 10.00 14.75 12.11
N MET A 251 10.66 15.34 11.12
CA MET A 251 10.18 15.36 9.74
C MET A 251 10.17 13.96 9.14
N VAL A 252 11.16 13.11 9.47
CA VAL A 252 11.35 11.77 8.88
C VAL A 252 10.93 10.63 9.79
N ARG A 253 10.09 10.87 10.81
CA ARG A 253 9.52 9.81 11.64
C ARG A 253 8.87 8.74 10.77
N TYR A 254 9.05 7.47 11.11
CA TYR A 254 8.42 6.36 10.41
C TYR A 254 6.89 6.46 10.47
N ASP A 255 6.35 6.67 11.68
CA ASP A 255 4.91 6.93 11.87
C ASP A 255 4.56 8.37 11.43
N TYR A 256 3.81 8.49 10.34
CA TYR A 256 3.39 9.78 9.77
C TYR A 256 2.62 10.68 10.74
N ARG A 257 1.95 10.11 11.76
CA ARG A 257 1.19 10.85 12.79
C ARG A 257 2.10 11.60 13.76
N GLN A 258 3.36 11.19 13.88
CA GLN A 258 4.35 11.81 14.74
C GLN A 258 5.13 12.93 14.02
N ARG A 259 4.95 13.07 12.71
CA ARG A 259 5.59 14.12 11.91
C ARG A 259 4.90 15.46 12.07
N TYR A 260 5.50 16.49 11.50
CA TYR A 260 4.80 17.75 11.29
C TYR A 260 3.72 17.58 10.20
N SER A 261 2.51 18.04 10.48
CA SER A 261 1.40 18.04 9.52
C SER A 261 0.39 19.12 9.89
N PRO A 262 0.08 20.07 8.99
CA PRO A 262 0.65 20.29 7.64
C PRO A 262 2.07 20.90 7.67
N ALA A 263 2.65 21.21 6.49
CA ALA A 263 4.00 21.75 6.32
C ALA A 263 4.25 23.06 7.09
N SER A 264 3.21 23.84 7.38
CA SER A 264 3.30 25.07 8.18
C SER A 264 3.83 24.84 9.60
N GLN A 265 3.62 23.66 10.19
CA GLN A 265 4.20 23.32 11.51
C GLN A 265 5.72 23.11 11.39
N ALA A 266 6.19 22.46 10.34
CA ALA A 266 7.62 22.32 10.08
C ALA A 266 8.26 23.67 9.77
N LEU A 267 7.59 24.52 8.99
CA LEU A 267 8.03 25.89 8.69
C LEU A 267 8.21 26.70 9.96
N GLN A 268 7.27 26.64 10.89
CA GLN A 268 7.38 27.32 12.19
C GLN A 268 8.57 26.80 13.01
N ALA A 269 8.78 25.48 13.03
CA ALA A 269 9.91 24.88 13.76
C ALA A 269 11.25 25.33 13.17
N VAL A 270 11.42 25.27 11.84
CA VAL A 270 12.66 25.71 11.16
C VAL A 270 12.86 27.21 11.31
N SER A 271 11.82 28.04 11.23
CA SER A 271 11.90 29.49 11.40
C SER A 271 12.38 29.88 12.81
N SER A 272 12.15 29.04 13.81
CA SER A 272 12.63 29.27 15.16
C SER A 272 14.16 29.23 15.28
N LEU A 273 14.85 28.55 14.33
CA LEU A 273 16.33 28.46 14.28
C LEU A 273 16.98 29.77 13.82
N THR A 274 16.25 30.61 13.09
CA THR A 274 16.79 31.87 12.51
C THR A 274 16.51 33.08 13.35
N LYS A 275 15.66 32.95 14.40
CA LYS A 275 15.41 34.06 15.33
C LYS A 275 16.59 34.25 16.28
N PRO A 276 17.16 35.47 16.41
CA PRO A 276 18.20 35.70 17.39
C PRO A 276 17.63 35.45 18.81
N ASN A 277 18.42 34.79 19.66
CA ASN A 277 18.11 34.60 21.09
C ASN A 277 18.16 35.93 21.83
N SER A 278 17.24 36.84 21.57
CA SER A 278 17.04 38.01 22.41
C SER A 278 15.80 37.74 23.24
N PRO A 279 15.90 37.71 24.58
CA PRO A 279 14.71 37.74 25.41
C PRO A 279 14.00 39.06 25.13
N LEU A 280 12.84 38.99 24.49
CA LEU A 280 11.96 40.15 24.33
C LEU A 280 11.63 40.67 25.74
N THR A 281 12.20 41.81 26.12
CA THR A 281 11.85 42.47 27.36
C THR A 281 10.36 42.85 27.28
N ARG A 282 9.63 42.74 28.41
CA ARG A 282 8.20 43.06 28.52
C ARG A 282 7.80 44.39 27.85
N ARG A 283 8.73 45.35 27.73
CA ARG A 283 8.54 46.63 27.04
C ARG A 283 8.47 46.55 25.50
N GLN A 284 9.05 45.52 24.87
CA GLN A 284 9.01 45.36 23.41
C GLN A 284 7.74 44.63 22.94
N VAL A 285 7.17 43.76 23.77
CA VAL A 285 5.88 43.11 23.48
C VAL A 285 4.74 44.13 23.45
N VAL A 286 4.77 45.15 24.31
CA VAL A 286 3.74 46.19 24.34
C VAL A 286 3.81 47.14 23.11
N LYS A 287 5.00 47.32 22.51
CA LYS A 287 5.14 48.16 21.30
C LYS A 287 4.74 47.45 20.01
N LEU A 288 4.82 46.12 19.95
CA LEU A 288 4.34 45.36 18.77
C LEU A 288 2.81 45.19 18.75
N ALA A 289 2.15 45.23 19.92
CA ALA A 289 0.68 45.15 19.98
C ALA A 289 -0.01 46.47 19.54
N GLY A 290 0.75 47.56 19.37
CA GLY A 290 0.22 48.88 19.02
C GLY A 290 0.18 49.23 17.53
N PHE A 291 0.70 48.38 16.62
CA PHE A 291 0.79 48.68 15.17
C PHE A 291 0.07 47.69 14.26
N ALA A 292 -0.74 46.78 14.78
CA ALA A 292 -1.64 45.95 13.99
C ALA A 292 -3.08 46.35 14.24
N GLY A 293 -3.50 47.41 13.59
CA GLY A 293 -4.89 47.80 13.52
C GLY A 293 -5.68 46.80 12.67
N GLY A 294 -6.80 46.34 13.23
CA GLY A 294 -7.91 45.79 12.43
C GLY A 294 -8.18 44.29 12.54
N GLY A 295 -9.03 43.89 13.48
CA GLY A 295 -10.07 42.91 13.25
C GLY A 295 -9.75 41.43 13.46
N PHE A 296 -10.38 40.87 14.52
CA PHE A 296 -10.72 39.44 14.58
C PHE A 296 -9.62 38.42 14.90
N VAL A 297 -8.98 38.43 16.06
CA VAL A 297 -8.46 37.18 16.72
C VAL A 297 -8.17 37.40 18.24
N ALA A 298 -8.94 38.22 18.95
CA ALA A 298 -8.71 38.45 20.36
C ALA A 298 -9.72 37.78 21.31
N SER A 299 -10.60 36.90 20.84
CA SER A 299 -11.67 36.36 21.71
C SER A 299 -11.56 34.91 22.13
N VAL A 300 -10.50 34.17 21.71
CA VAL A 300 -10.35 32.75 22.07
C VAL A 300 -9.23 32.49 23.09
N PHE A 301 -8.31 33.41 23.32
CA PHE A 301 -7.18 33.19 24.24
C PHE A 301 -7.33 33.77 25.66
N ALA A 302 -8.46 34.42 25.97
CA ALA A 302 -8.66 35.05 27.27
C ALA A 302 -9.45 34.24 28.31
N ARG A 303 -9.78 32.98 28.02
CA ARG A 303 -10.62 32.15 28.92
C ARG A 303 -9.91 30.98 29.60
N GLN A 304 -8.58 30.87 29.51
CA GLN A 304 -7.82 29.76 30.12
C GLN A 304 -6.76 30.16 31.17
N LEU A 305 -6.81 31.37 31.69
CA LEU A 305 -5.79 31.84 32.68
C LEU A 305 -6.33 32.23 34.06
N PHE A 306 -7.55 31.91 34.40
CA PHE A 306 -8.03 32.10 35.78
C PHE A 306 -8.98 30.98 36.17
N THR A 307 -8.47 29.92 36.78
CA THR A 307 -9.04 29.18 37.91
C THR A 307 -8.06 28.08 38.32
N SER A 308 -7.37 28.30 39.40
CA SER A 308 -6.80 27.23 40.24
C SER A 308 -7.69 27.11 41.47
N PRO A 309 -8.10 25.92 41.89
CA PRO A 309 -8.72 25.67 43.17
C PRO A 309 -7.71 25.12 44.20
N PRO A 310 -8.02 25.22 45.47
CA PRO A 310 -7.14 24.78 46.55
C PRO A 310 -7.30 23.30 46.90
N SER A 311 -6.28 22.82 47.55
CA SER A 311 -5.97 21.48 48.00
C SER A 311 -6.85 20.90 49.13
N SER A 312 -7.09 19.58 49.03
CA SER A 312 -6.99 18.49 50.03
C SER A 312 -8.09 18.37 51.12
N PRO A 313 -8.28 17.22 51.82
CA PRO A 313 -7.54 15.96 51.85
C PRO A 313 -8.36 14.63 51.86
N ILE A 314 -7.66 13.55 51.56
CA ILE A 314 -7.67 12.14 52.00
C ILE A 314 -8.84 11.61 52.86
N VAL A 315 -9.46 10.52 52.43
CA VAL A 315 -9.80 9.36 53.29
C VAL A 315 -9.74 8.04 52.43
N GLU A 316 -8.93 7.11 52.93
CA GLU A 316 -8.89 5.70 52.56
C GLU A 316 -10.23 5.01 52.79
N ASN A 317 -10.57 4.06 51.91
CA ASN A 317 -11.18 2.79 52.31
C ASN A 317 -11.16 1.80 51.12
N SER A 318 -10.34 0.81 51.27
CA SER A 318 -10.41 -0.44 50.51
C SER A 318 -11.50 -1.35 51.07
N PRO A 319 -12.18 -2.13 50.26
CA PRO A 319 -12.72 -3.42 50.66
C PRO A 319 -12.03 -4.59 49.96
N SER A 320 -11.71 -5.58 50.83
CA SER A 320 -11.15 -6.87 50.50
C SER A 320 -12.06 -7.74 49.65
N PRO A 321 -11.50 -8.80 49.01
CA PRO A 321 -12.23 -9.66 48.09
C PRO A 321 -13.09 -10.72 48.81
N PRO A 322 -14.17 -11.22 48.20
CA PRO A 322 -14.98 -12.29 48.82
C PRO A 322 -14.38 -13.67 48.52
N ASN A 323 -14.52 -14.52 49.50
CA ASN A 323 -14.12 -15.92 49.59
C ASN A 323 -14.88 -16.84 48.62
N PRO A 324 -14.31 -18.01 48.30
CA PRO A 324 -14.87 -18.95 47.32
C PRO A 324 -15.99 -19.83 47.92
N LEU A 325 -16.97 -20.14 47.05
CA LEU A 325 -18.07 -21.07 47.33
C LEU A 325 -17.64 -22.55 47.13
N PRO A 326 -18.28 -23.49 47.81
CA PRO A 326 -17.77 -24.84 47.99
C PRO A 326 -18.02 -25.78 46.82
N GLN A 327 -17.13 -26.77 46.72
CA GLN A 327 -17.20 -27.92 45.83
C GLN A 327 -18.45 -28.79 46.14
N ALA A 328 -19.18 -29.15 45.12
CA ALA A 328 -20.20 -30.18 45.14
C ALA A 328 -19.64 -31.49 44.56
N GLU A 329 -19.87 -32.55 45.33
CA GLU A 329 -19.41 -33.91 45.13
C GLU A 329 -19.92 -34.56 43.84
N GLN A 330 -19.06 -35.39 43.26
CA GLN A 330 -19.36 -36.31 42.17
C GLN A 330 -20.40 -37.36 42.59
N ARG A 331 -21.47 -37.49 41.83
CA ARG A 331 -22.23 -38.76 41.73
C ARG A 331 -21.99 -39.37 40.36
N VAL A 332 -21.41 -40.55 40.42
CA VAL A 332 -21.33 -41.51 39.32
C VAL A 332 -22.75 -42.06 39.09
N ASP A 333 -23.27 -41.95 37.90
CA ASP A 333 -24.43 -42.71 37.46
C ASP A 333 -24.13 -43.44 36.16
N THR A 334 -24.22 -44.73 36.22
CA THR A 334 -24.02 -45.73 35.18
C THR A 334 -25.33 -45.99 34.46
N SER A 335 -25.37 -45.85 33.12
CA SER A 335 -26.20 -46.63 32.18
C SER A 335 -26.53 -45.90 30.90
N PRO A 336 -26.98 -46.56 29.87
CA PRO A 336 -26.35 -47.56 29.01
C PRO A 336 -26.14 -47.06 27.57
N THR A 337 -25.33 -47.77 26.84
CA THR A 337 -25.02 -47.61 25.42
C THR A 337 -26.29 -47.59 24.55
N PRO A 338 -26.48 -46.61 23.63
CA PRO A 338 -27.48 -46.73 22.60
C PRO A 338 -26.95 -47.48 21.37
N GLU A 339 -27.74 -48.41 20.91
CA GLU A 339 -27.56 -49.22 19.71
C GLU A 339 -27.48 -48.34 18.43
N THR A 340 -26.60 -48.78 17.53
CA THR A 340 -26.39 -48.22 16.20
C THR A 340 -27.64 -48.49 15.32
N PRO A 341 -28.24 -47.49 14.68
CA PRO A 341 -29.28 -47.74 13.68
C PRO A 341 -28.67 -48.28 12.35
N PRO A 342 -29.41 -49.08 11.58
CA PRO A 342 -28.93 -49.70 10.35
C PRO A 342 -28.72 -48.67 9.25
N PRO A 343 -27.81 -48.91 8.30
CA PRO A 343 -27.50 -47.98 7.22
C PRO A 343 -28.66 -47.85 6.24
N PRO A 344 -28.92 -46.63 5.70
CA PRO A 344 -29.95 -46.45 4.69
C PRO A 344 -29.54 -47.05 3.34
N PRO A 345 -30.49 -47.35 2.44
CA PRO A 345 -30.22 -48.09 1.21
C PRO A 345 -29.39 -47.25 0.23
N ARG A 346 -28.42 -47.90 -0.39
CA ARG A 346 -27.54 -47.32 -1.43
C ARG A 346 -28.37 -46.89 -2.64
N SER A 347 -28.45 -45.60 -2.89
CA SER A 347 -28.88 -45.08 -4.18
C SER A 347 -27.75 -45.17 -5.22
N ARG A 348 -28.03 -45.82 -6.34
CA ARG A 348 -27.14 -45.92 -7.51
C ARG A 348 -27.04 -44.57 -8.18
N GLY A 349 -25.82 -44.14 -8.48
CA GLY A 349 -25.51 -43.23 -9.58
C GLY A 349 -24.94 -41.86 -9.18
N SER A 350 -23.68 -41.79 -8.81
CA SER A 350 -22.76 -40.70 -9.16
C SER A 350 -21.33 -41.19 -8.96
N GLU A 351 -20.48 -41.05 -9.96
CA GLU A 351 -19.04 -41.30 -9.85
C GLU A 351 -18.43 -40.31 -8.83
N GLY A 352 -18.49 -40.66 -7.57
CA GLY A 352 -17.74 -39.98 -6.52
C GLY A 352 -16.26 -40.34 -6.68
N LYS A 353 -15.42 -39.42 -7.17
CA LYS A 353 -13.97 -39.58 -7.04
C LYS A 353 -13.67 -39.78 -5.56
N THR A 354 -13.08 -40.93 -5.21
CA THR A 354 -12.66 -41.26 -3.84
C THR A 354 -11.66 -40.21 -3.38
N LEU A 355 -11.91 -39.57 -2.23
CA LEU A 355 -10.96 -38.68 -1.61
C LEU A 355 -9.68 -39.44 -1.27
N GLN A 356 -8.55 -38.87 -1.59
CA GLN A 356 -7.22 -39.35 -1.23
C GLN A 356 -6.76 -38.62 0.03
N THR A 357 -5.79 -39.18 0.75
CA THR A 357 -5.17 -38.52 1.90
C THR A 357 -3.69 -38.30 1.65
N PHE A 358 -3.16 -37.17 2.12
CA PHE A 358 -1.73 -36.92 2.20
C PHE A 358 -1.33 -36.47 3.59
N ALA A 359 -0.12 -36.85 3.99
CA ALA A 359 0.44 -36.51 5.27
C ALA A 359 1.49 -35.42 5.15
N PHE A 360 1.50 -34.47 6.09
CA PHE A 360 2.40 -33.32 6.12
C PHE A 360 2.72 -32.91 7.56
N ASP A 361 3.73 -32.06 7.74
CA ASP A 361 4.10 -31.51 9.03
C ASP A 361 3.66 -30.04 9.10
N ALA A 362 2.79 -29.71 10.06
CA ALA A 362 2.45 -28.36 10.44
C ALA A 362 3.43 -27.86 11.50
N ILE A 363 4.01 -26.67 11.28
CA ILE A 363 5.05 -26.08 12.14
C ILE A 363 4.48 -24.91 12.92
N THR A 364 4.88 -24.81 14.21
CA THR A 364 4.61 -23.64 15.05
C THR A 364 5.94 -23.07 15.56
N VAL A 365 6.04 -21.74 15.59
CA VAL A 365 7.25 -21.03 16.02
C VAL A 365 7.00 -20.09 17.19
N ASP A 366 8.06 -19.82 17.98
CA ASP A 366 8.05 -18.78 19.02
C ASP A 366 8.12 -17.36 18.42
N ALA A 367 8.04 -16.32 19.27
CA ALA A 367 8.13 -14.92 18.83
C ALA A 367 9.46 -14.53 18.15
N ARG A 368 10.48 -15.40 18.20
CA ARG A 368 11.77 -15.22 17.52
C ARG A 368 11.87 -16.05 16.23
N GLY A 369 10.79 -16.75 15.85
CA GLY A 369 10.76 -17.60 14.66
C GLY A 369 11.45 -18.94 14.80
N ARG A 370 11.78 -19.38 16.04
CA ARG A 370 12.36 -20.71 16.29
C ARG A 370 11.24 -21.74 16.38
N GLU A 371 11.39 -22.86 15.70
CA GLU A 371 10.43 -23.97 15.78
C GLU A 371 10.28 -24.44 17.22
N ILE A 372 9.05 -24.47 17.72
CA ILE A 372 8.68 -24.95 19.03
C ILE A 372 7.82 -26.21 18.98
N ASN A 373 7.17 -26.45 17.85
CA ASN A 373 6.36 -27.66 17.66
C ASN A 373 6.28 -28.02 16.18
N ARG A 374 6.28 -29.34 15.91
CA ARG A 374 6.05 -29.98 14.61
C ARG A 374 5.04 -31.08 14.77
N THR A 375 3.86 -30.90 14.20
CA THR A 375 2.76 -31.86 14.32
C THR A 375 2.51 -32.53 12.97
N ARG A 376 2.63 -33.88 12.96
CA ARG A 376 2.22 -34.69 11.80
C ARG A 376 0.71 -34.65 11.65
N ARG A 377 0.24 -34.24 10.47
CA ARG A 377 -1.18 -34.13 10.14
C ARG A 377 -1.49 -34.85 8.84
N GLN A 378 -2.78 -35.03 8.56
CA GLN A 378 -3.30 -35.57 7.32
C GLN A 378 -4.44 -34.67 6.83
N ALA A 379 -4.57 -34.51 5.53
CA ALA A 379 -5.71 -33.85 4.89
C ALA A 379 -6.23 -34.71 3.75
N GLU A 380 -7.53 -34.63 3.55
CA GLU A 380 -8.20 -35.26 2.40
C GLU A 380 -8.16 -34.31 1.19
N TYR A 381 -8.02 -34.86 0.02
CA TYR A 381 -8.05 -34.09 -1.23
C TYR A 381 -8.56 -34.94 -2.39
N PHE A 382 -8.95 -34.27 -3.45
CA PHE A 382 -9.16 -34.89 -4.76
C PHE A 382 -8.30 -34.23 -5.81
N THR A 383 -8.13 -34.90 -6.96
CA THR A 383 -7.34 -34.39 -8.08
C THR A 383 -8.20 -34.24 -9.34
N HIS A 384 -7.90 -33.22 -10.12
CA HIS A 384 -8.30 -33.14 -11.52
C HIS A 384 -7.07 -33.25 -12.42
N ASP A 385 -7.11 -34.17 -13.37
CA ASP A 385 -6.20 -34.19 -14.50
C ASP A 385 -6.67 -33.13 -15.52
N LEU A 386 -5.87 -32.10 -15.69
CA LEU A 386 -6.15 -31.00 -16.63
C LEU A 386 -5.71 -31.32 -18.06
N GLY A 387 -5.01 -32.44 -18.27
CA GLY A 387 -4.36 -32.84 -19.49
C GLY A 387 -2.84 -32.65 -19.45
N ASP A 388 -2.12 -33.30 -20.35
CA ASP A 388 -0.65 -33.25 -20.48
C ASP A 388 0.12 -33.57 -19.18
N GLY A 389 -0.48 -34.38 -18.28
CA GLY A 389 0.09 -34.73 -16.98
C GLY A 389 0.02 -33.62 -15.92
N VAL A 390 -0.70 -32.54 -16.19
CA VAL A 390 -0.88 -31.41 -15.27
C VAL A 390 -2.05 -31.70 -14.33
N ILE A 391 -1.76 -31.81 -13.05
CA ILE A 391 -2.74 -32.14 -12.00
C ILE A 391 -3.09 -30.90 -11.17
N LEU A 392 -4.38 -30.74 -10.88
CA LEU A 392 -4.89 -29.77 -9.90
C LEU A 392 -5.32 -30.55 -8.64
N GLU A 393 -4.68 -30.26 -7.50
CA GLU A 393 -4.98 -30.83 -6.19
C GLU A 393 -5.89 -29.89 -5.40
N MET A 394 -7.04 -30.41 -4.93
CA MET A 394 -8.05 -29.65 -4.19
C MET A 394 -8.22 -30.26 -2.80
N VAL A 395 -7.80 -29.54 -1.76
CA VAL A 395 -7.84 -29.97 -0.35
C VAL A 395 -9.22 -29.74 0.23
N SER A 396 -9.72 -30.72 0.97
CA SER A 396 -10.99 -30.64 1.72
C SER A 396 -10.81 -29.71 2.93
N ILE A 397 -11.52 -28.60 2.95
CA ILE A 397 -11.53 -27.65 4.06
C ILE A 397 -12.80 -27.89 4.87
N PRO A 398 -12.69 -28.29 6.16
CA PRO A 398 -13.85 -28.51 7.00
C PRO A 398 -14.61 -27.21 7.22
N GLY A 399 -15.93 -27.27 7.27
CA GLY A 399 -16.74 -26.13 7.70
C GLY A 399 -16.47 -25.79 9.17
N GLY A 400 -16.70 -24.57 9.57
CA GLY A 400 -16.50 -24.15 10.94
C GLY A 400 -16.71 -22.67 11.18
N THR A 401 -16.58 -22.28 12.43
CA THR A 401 -16.76 -20.87 12.83
C THR A 401 -15.42 -20.33 13.35
N PHE A 402 -15.06 -19.13 12.94
CA PHE A 402 -13.81 -18.48 13.34
C PHE A 402 -13.99 -16.99 13.59
N MET A 403 -13.04 -16.40 14.30
CA MET A 403 -12.97 -14.97 14.51
C MET A 403 -12.21 -14.32 13.34
N MET A 404 -12.94 -13.67 12.43
CA MET A 404 -12.40 -12.95 11.27
C MET A 404 -11.91 -11.56 11.67
N GLY A 405 -10.77 -11.15 11.10
CA GLY A 405 -10.10 -9.89 11.38
C GLY A 405 -9.09 -9.99 12.51
N SER A 406 -8.49 -8.87 12.90
CA SER A 406 -7.43 -8.81 13.92
C SER A 406 -7.89 -8.09 15.19
N PRO A 407 -7.40 -8.53 16.38
CA PRO A 407 -7.63 -7.80 17.63
C PRO A 407 -6.93 -6.45 17.62
N GLN A 408 -7.41 -5.48 18.41
CA GLN A 408 -6.80 -4.14 18.47
C GLN A 408 -5.34 -4.14 18.94
N THR A 409 -4.92 -5.20 19.61
CA THR A 409 -3.56 -5.40 20.13
C THR A 409 -2.59 -6.00 19.13
N GLU A 410 -3.07 -6.47 17.95
CA GLU A 410 -2.20 -7.10 16.95
C GLU A 410 -1.24 -6.07 16.34
N SER A 411 0.04 -6.37 16.38
CA SER A 411 1.09 -5.50 15.84
C SER A 411 0.91 -5.30 14.33
N GLY A 412 1.03 -4.07 13.86
CA GLY A 412 0.87 -3.75 12.44
C GLY A 412 -0.57 -3.85 11.93
N ARG A 413 -1.57 -3.89 12.82
CA ARG A 413 -2.99 -3.92 12.48
C ARG A 413 -3.44 -2.64 11.77
N TYR A 414 -4.31 -2.78 10.77
CA TYR A 414 -4.99 -1.67 10.10
C TYR A 414 -6.46 -1.59 10.53
N SER A 415 -7.05 -0.40 10.40
CA SER A 415 -8.45 -0.15 10.83
C SER A 415 -9.47 -0.96 10.04
N ASP A 416 -9.18 -1.29 8.80
CA ASP A 416 -10.03 -2.07 7.90
C ASP A 416 -10.07 -3.57 8.23
N GLU A 417 -9.15 -4.07 9.07
CA GLU A 417 -9.16 -5.43 9.60
C GLU A 417 -10.16 -5.64 10.76
N GLY A 418 -11.01 -4.68 11.00
CA GLY A 418 -12.01 -4.71 12.08
C GLY A 418 -13.37 -4.16 11.68
N PRO A 419 -14.37 -4.23 12.58
CA PRO A 419 -14.32 -4.93 13.87
C PRO A 419 -14.16 -6.44 13.70
N GLN A 420 -13.47 -7.11 14.67
CA GLN A 420 -13.44 -8.58 14.69
C GLN A 420 -14.86 -9.11 14.78
N ARG A 421 -15.14 -10.20 14.09
CA ARG A 421 -16.47 -10.79 14.01
C ARG A 421 -16.43 -12.31 13.87
N LEU A 422 -17.43 -12.97 14.42
CA LEU A 422 -17.61 -14.40 14.26
C LEU A 422 -18.23 -14.70 12.90
N VAL A 423 -17.59 -15.55 12.11
CA VAL A 423 -18.06 -15.96 10.77
C VAL A 423 -18.11 -17.47 10.70
N THR A 424 -19.19 -18.03 10.14
CA THR A 424 -19.36 -19.46 9.92
C THR A 424 -19.14 -19.75 8.43
N VAL A 425 -18.18 -20.61 8.11
CA VAL A 425 -17.84 -21.02 6.75
C VAL A 425 -18.35 -22.44 6.51
N GLN A 426 -19.04 -22.68 5.39
CA GLN A 426 -19.48 -24.01 4.98
C GLN A 426 -18.27 -24.85 4.51
N PRO A 427 -18.34 -26.20 4.54
CA PRO A 427 -17.29 -27.03 3.98
C PRO A 427 -17.09 -26.76 2.48
N PHE A 428 -15.84 -26.69 2.03
CA PHE A 428 -15.47 -26.47 0.64
C PHE A 428 -14.13 -27.13 0.30
N PHE A 429 -13.74 -27.12 -0.97
CA PHE A 429 -12.41 -27.54 -1.39
C PHE A 429 -11.63 -26.32 -1.87
N MET A 430 -10.37 -26.23 -1.52
CA MET A 430 -9.46 -25.17 -1.93
C MET A 430 -8.21 -25.76 -2.61
N GLY A 431 -7.71 -25.10 -3.63
CA GLY A 431 -6.44 -25.47 -4.26
C GLY A 431 -5.33 -25.60 -3.22
N LYS A 432 -4.63 -26.72 -3.20
CA LYS A 432 -3.51 -26.99 -2.29
C LYS A 432 -2.45 -25.88 -2.36
N TYR A 433 -2.27 -25.33 -3.55
CA TYR A 433 -1.38 -24.24 -3.89
C TYR A 433 -2.13 -23.13 -4.63
N ALA A 434 -1.53 -21.95 -4.75
CA ALA A 434 -1.91 -20.98 -5.79
C ALA A 434 -1.81 -21.65 -7.16
N ILE A 435 -2.65 -21.22 -8.13
CA ILE A 435 -2.63 -21.79 -9.49
C ILE A 435 -1.24 -21.64 -10.09
N THR A 436 -0.66 -22.77 -10.57
CA THR A 436 0.66 -22.78 -11.19
C THR A 436 0.63 -22.36 -12.64
N GLN A 437 1.81 -21.96 -13.18
CA GLN A 437 1.92 -21.59 -14.60
C GLN A 437 1.61 -22.77 -15.53
N ALA A 438 1.93 -24.01 -15.15
CA ALA A 438 1.54 -25.20 -15.90
C ALA A 438 0.02 -25.35 -15.95
N GLN A 439 -0.67 -25.26 -14.82
CA GLN A 439 -2.13 -25.33 -14.73
C GLN A 439 -2.79 -24.19 -15.51
N TRP A 440 -2.27 -22.97 -15.35
CA TRP A 440 -2.75 -21.81 -16.11
C TRP A 440 -2.67 -22.03 -17.61
N LYS A 441 -1.52 -22.47 -18.13
CA LYS A 441 -1.28 -22.66 -19.55
C LYS A 441 -2.27 -23.63 -20.18
N VAL A 442 -2.55 -24.75 -19.52
CA VAL A 442 -3.51 -25.76 -20.01
C VAL A 442 -4.93 -25.19 -20.03
N VAL A 443 -5.36 -24.51 -18.96
CA VAL A 443 -6.73 -23.96 -18.89
C VAL A 443 -6.90 -22.74 -19.81
N ALA A 444 -5.86 -21.92 -19.97
CA ALA A 444 -5.88 -20.78 -20.89
C ALA A 444 -6.00 -21.20 -22.37
N ALA A 445 -5.62 -22.43 -22.71
CA ALA A 445 -5.79 -23.00 -24.05
C ALA A 445 -7.20 -23.56 -24.31
N LEU A 446 -8.05 -23.71 -23.27
CA LEU A 446 -9.44 -24.15 -23.42
C LEU A 446 -10.28 -23.08 -24.13
N PRO A 447 -11.43 -23.45 -24.73
CA PRO A 447 -12.35 -22.48 -25.29
C PRO A 447 -12.72 -21.37 -24.30
N LYS A 448 -12.70 -20.14 -24.77
CA LYS A 448 -13.08 -19.00 -23.94
C LYS A 448 -14.56 -19.02 -23.58
N VAL A 449 -14.86 -18.55 -22.37
CA VAL A 449 -16.24 -18.33 -21.91
C VAL A 449 -16.62 -16.87 -22.11
N ASN A 450 -15.84 -15.94 -21.57
CA ASN A 450 -16.13 -14.50 -21.61
C ASN A 450 -15.01 -13.70 -22.31
N ARG A 451 -13.75 -14.06 -22.09
CA ARG A 451 -12.59 -13.29 -22.57
C ARG A 451 -11.41 -14.19 -22.96
N ASP A 452 -10.48 -13.62 -23.74
CA ASP A 452 -9.23 -14.30 -24.06
C ASP A 452 -8.25 -14.19 -22.88
N LEU A 453 -7.49 -15.25 -22.64
CA LEU A 453 -6.42 -15.30 -21.65
C LEU A 453 -5.06 -15.34 -22.36
N ASN A 454 -4.10 -14.54 -21.84
CA ASN A 454 -2.70 -14.70 -22.22
C ASN A 454 -2.19 -16.05 -21.67
N PRO A 455 -1.72 -16.99 -22.51
CA PRO A 455 -1.30 -18.32 -22.05
C PRO A 455 0.00 -18.31 -21.22
N ASP A 456 0.78 -17.22 -21.26
CA ASP A 456 2.07 -17.09 -20.58
C ASP A 456 2.27 -15.69 -19.97
N PRO A 457 1.43 -15.27 -18.99
CA PRO A 457 1.43 -13.91 -18.47
C PRO A 457 2.59 -13.64 -17.51
N SER A 458 3.11 -14.66 -16.85
CA SER A 458 4.00 -14.54 -15.69
C SER A 458 5.36 -13.92 -16.03
N ARG A 459 5.87 -13.07 -15.16
CA ARG A 459 7.22 -12.49 -15.25
C ARG A 459 8.30 -13.50 -14.90
N PHE A 460 8.12 -14.23 -13.80
CA PHE A 460 9.09 -15.22 -13.31
C PHE A 460 8.71 -16.60 -13.82
N LYS A 461 9.43 -17.14 -14.78
CA LYS A 461 9.09 -18.38 -15.47
C LYS A 461 9.41 -19.63 -14.66
N GLY A 462 8.51 -20.62 -14.73
CA GLY A 462 8.66 -21.92 -14.09
C GLY A 462 7.32 -22.66 -14.00
N ALA A 463 7.25 -23.89 -14.46
CA ALA A 463 6.02 -24.69 -14.53
C ALA A 463 5.32 -24.79 -13.15
N ASN A 464 6.11 -24.95 -12.09
CA ASN A 464 5.64 -25.08 -10.70
C ASN A 464 5.58 -23.76 -9.94
N ARG A 465 5.97 -22.63 -10.53
CA ARG A 465 5.77 -21.32 -9.91
C ARG A 465 4.30 -20.94 -10.01
N PRO A 466 3.78 -20.13 -9.04
CA PRO A 466 2.43 -19.60 -9.18
C PRO A 466 2.33 -18.77 -10.45
N VAL A 467 1.18 -18.84 -11.12
CA VAL A 467 0.87 -17.85 -12.14
C VAL A 467 0.75 -16.48 -11.48
N GLU A 468 1.41 -15.50 -12.04
CA GLU A 468 1.29 -14.10 -11.63
C GLU A 468 1.08 -13.21 -12.86
N ASN A 469 0.82 -11.93 -12.63
CA ASN A 469 0.52 -10.99 -13.68
C ASN A 469 -0.84 -11.27 -14.36
N VAL A 470 -1.80 -11.71 -13.55
CA VAL A 470 -3.18 -12.01 -13.92
C VAL A 470 -4.14 -11.10 -13.17
N SER A 471 -5.15 -10.57 -13.86
CA SER A 471 -6.19 -9.73 -13.28
C SER A 471 -7.25 -10.56 -12.57
N TRP A 472 -8.13 -9.90 -11.80
CA TRP A 472 -9.28 -10.56 -11.19
C TRP A 472 -10.19 -11.17 -12.25
N ASP A 473 -10.44 -10.43 -13.33
CA ASP A 473 -11.26 -10.92 -14.44
C ASP A 473 -10.62 -12.10 -15.17
N ASP A 474 -9.28 -12.13 -15.29
CA ASP A 474 -8.56 -13.29 -15.88
C ASP A 474 -8.69 -14.52 -14.97
N ALA A 475 -8.62 -14.32 -13.65
CA ALA A 475 -8.81 -15.40 -12.69
C ALA A 475 -10.25 -15.94 -12.68
N VAL A 476 -11.25 -15.07 -12.84
CA VAL A 476 -12.65 -15.47 -13.00
C VAL A 476 -12.85 -16.26 -14.31
N GLU A 477 -12.27 -15.79 -15.41
CA GLU A 477 -12.32 -16.51 -16.69
C GLU A 477 -11.64 -17.89 -16.62
N PHE A 478 -10.50 -17.97 -15.92
CA PHE A 478 -9.84 -19.26 -15.67
C PHE A 478 -10.78 -20.21 -14.91
N CYS A 479 -11.42 -19.75 -13.84
CA CYS A 479 -12.38 -20.55 -13.09
C CYS A 479 -13.57 -20.99 -13.96
N ALA A 480 -14.09 -20.11 -14.81
CA ALA A 480 -15.19 -20.43 -15.72
C ALA A 480 -14.80 -21.52 -16.73
N ARG A 481 -13.62 -21.45 -17.36
CA ARG A 481 -13.11 -22.50 -18.27
C ARG A 481 -12.88 -23.82 -17.53
N LEU A 482 -12.31 -23.75 -16.34
CA LEU A 482 -12.10 -24.93 -15.50
C LEU A 482 -13.43 -25.58 -15.11
N SER A 483 -14.45 -24.78 -14.81
CA SER A 483 -15.81 -25.26 -14.50
C SER A 483 -16.41 -25.99 -15.70
N GLN A 484 -16.33 -25.43 -16.89
CA GLN A 484 -16.83 -26.09 -18.12
C GLN A 484 -16.10 -27.42 -18.40
N LYS A 485 -14.77 -27.44 -18.22
CA LYS A 485 -13.95 -28.65 -18.43
C LYS A 485 -14.32 -29.76 -17.45
N THR A 486 -14.56 -29.42 -16.19
CA THR A 486 -14.66 -30.40 -15.09
C THR A 486 -16.11 -30.73 -14.68
N GLY A 487 -17.08 -29.91 -15.09
CA GLY A 487 -18.47 -30.01 -14.65
C GLY A 487 -18.69 -29.65 -13.17
N ARG A 488 -17.73 -28.98 -12.52
CA ARG A 488 -17.83 -28.48 -11.14
C ARG A 488 -17.76 -26.95 -11.15
N ASP A 489 -18.41 -26.29 -10.20
CA ASP A 489 -18.47 -24.83 -10.11
C ASP A 489 -17.21 -24.27 -9.40
N TYR A 490 -16.13 -24.06 -10.17
CA TYR A 490 -14.91 -23.41 -9.70
C TYR A 490 -15.07 -21.90 -9.66
N ARG A 491 -14.57 -21.28 -8.61
CA ARG A 491 -14.62 -19.83 -8.39
C ARG A 491 -13.43 -19.35 -7.56
N LEU A 492 -13.29 -18.04 -7.44
CA LEU A 492 -12.43 -17.44 -6.43
C LEU A 492 -13.01 -17.67 -5.02
N PRO A 493 -12.19 -17.79 -3.97
CA PRO A 493 -12.67 -17.85 -2.60
C PRO A 493 -13.36 -16.53 -2.20
N SER A 494 -14.33 -16.59 -1.30
CA SER A 494 -14.69 -15.39 -0.56
C SER A 494 -13.53 -14.96 0.35
N GLU A 495 -13.50 -13.69 0.75
CA GLU A 495 -12.51 -13.19 1.71
C GLU A 495 -12.54 -13.98 3.02
N ALA A 496 -13.73 -14.35 3.48
CA ALA A 496 -13.93 -15.13 4.69
C ALA A 496 -13.44 -16.58 4.54
N GLU A 497 -13.71 -17.24 3.40
CA GLU A 497 -13.17 -18.58 3.10
C GLU A 497 -11.64 -18.55 3.06
N TRP A 498 -11.06 -17.50 2.44
CA TRP A 498 -9.61 -17.36 2.36
C TRP A 498 -8.97 -17.20 3.75
N GLU A 499 -9.49 -16.29 4.61
CA GLU A 499 -8.93 -16.06 5.94
C GLU A 499 -9.12 -17.27 6.86
N TYR A 500 -10.28 -17.93 6.81
CA TYR A 500 -10.54 -19.18 7.53
C TYR A 500 -9.53 -20.27 7.16
N ALA A 501 -9.33 -20.47 5.86
CA ALA A 501 -8.40 -21.45 5.33
C ALA A 501 -6.94 -21.09 5.66
N CYS A 502 -6.56 -19.81 5.60
CA CYS A 502 -5.24 -19.33 5.97
C CYS A 502 -4.93 -19.59 7.44
N ARG A 503 -5.86 -19.23 8.34
CA ARG A 503 -5.71 -19.43 9.78
C ARG A 503 -5.67 -20.91 10.19
N ALA A 504 -6.44 -21.76 9.53
CA ALA A 504 -6.50 -23.19 9.82
C ALA A 504 -6.62 -23.51 11.33
N GLY A 505 -7.48 -22.75 12.03
CA GLY A 505 -7.76 -22.88 13.46
C GLY A 505 -6.90 -22.00 14.37
N THR A 506 -5.95 -21.22 13.87
CA THR A 506 -5.14 -20.28 14.69
C THR A 506 -5.82 -18.92 14.81
N THR A 507 -5.47 -18.20 15.88
CA THR A 507 -5.88 -16.78 16.12
C THR A 507 -4.71 -15.82 16.04
N THR A 508 -3.49 -16.34 15.85
CA THR A 508 -2.24 -15.59 15.74
C THR A 508 -2.13 -14.86 14.39
N PRO A 509 -1.22 -13.87 14.24
CA PRO A 509 -1.01 -13.15 13.00
C PRO A 509 -0.70 -14.05 11.80
N PHE A 510 0.01 -15.15 12.02
CA PHE A 510 0.35 -16.17 11.02
C PHE A 510 -0.10 -17.55 11.52
N HIS A 511 -0.37 -18.47 10.60
CA HIS A 511 -0.66 -19.85 11.02
C HIS A 511 0.54 -20.54 11.69
N PHE A 512 1.74 -19.98 11.55
CA PHE A 512 2.95 -20.43 12.25
C PHE A 512 3.03 -19.95 13.70
N GLY A 513 2.27 -18.90 14.09
CA GLY A 513 2.30 -18.28 15.41
C GLY A 513 2.42 -16.75 15.37
N GLU A 514 3.14 -16.20 16.34
CA GLU A 514 3.25 -14.74 16.53
C GLU A 514 4.19 -14.05 15.53
N THR A 515 4.97 -14.79 14.76
CA THR A 515 5.90 -14.25 13.78
C THR A 515 6.08 -15.18 12.57
N ILE A 516 6.85 -14.72 11.60
CA ILE A 516 7.18 -15.43 10.36
C ILE A 516 8.66 -15.19 10.00
N THR A 517 9.31 -16.19 9.41
CA THR A 517 10.69 -16.12 8.91
C THR A 517 10.74 -16.50 7.44
N THR A 518 11.85 -16.15 6.76
CA THR A 518 12.03 -16.50 5.34
C THR A 518 12.27 -17.98 5.08
N ASP A 519 12.40 -18.80 6.12
CA ASP A 519 12.42 -20.27 6.03
C ASP A 519 11.00 -20.86 6.05
N LEU A 520 10.00 -20.06 6.43
CA LEU A 520 8.59 -20.43 6.51
C LEU A 520 7.75 -19.88 5.37
N ALA A 521 8.21 -18.80 4.68
CA ALA A 521 7.47 -18.17 3.60
C ALA A 521 8.39 -17.33 2.70
N ASN A 522 7.89 -16.98 1.51
CA ASN A 522 8.58 -16.10 0.56
C ASN A 522 8.03 -14.67 0.64
N TYR A 523 8.77 -13.78 1.30
CA TYR A 523 8.45 -12.36 1.45
C TYR A 523 9.74 -11.51 1.44
N ASP A 524 9.68 -10.19 1.61
CA ASP A 524 10.85 -9.32 1.73
C ASP A 524 11.53 -9.53 3.10
N GLY A 525 12.53 -10.42 3.13
CA GLY A 525 13.29 -10.78 4.32
C GLY A 525 14.22 -9.68 4.85
N ASN A 526 14.34 -8.53 4.19
CA ASN A 526 15.03 -7.36 4.74
C ASN A 526 14.29 -6.75 5.93
N SER A 527 12.99 -7.02 6.03
CA SER A 527 12.11 -6.57 7.11
C SER A 527 11.71 -7.73 8.02
N THR A 528 11.40 -7.43 9.28
CA THR A 528 11.03 -8.42 10.30
C THR A 528 9.64 -8.12 10.87
N TYR A 529 9.00 -9.14 11.45
CA TYR A 529 7.79 -9.00 12.25
C TYR A 529 8.06 -9.49 13.67
N ALA A 530 7.63 -8.73 14.67
CA ALA A 530 7.95 -8.98 16.08
C ALA A 530 9.47 -9.12 16.30
N SER A 531 9.93 -10.18 16.95
CA SER A 531 11.33 -10.42 17.29
C SER A 531 12.03 -11.41 16.36
N ALA A 532 11.47 -11.70 15.18
CA ALA A 532 12.11 -12.58 14.19
C ALA A 532 13.39 -11.93 13.60
N PRO A 533 14.38 -12.72 13.22
CA PRO A 533 15.57 -12.21 12.54
C PRO A 533 15.24 -11.79 11.09
N LYS A 534 16.07 -10.91 10.52
CA LYS A 534 16.10 -10.69 9.07
C LYS A 534 16.49 -11.99 8.35
N GLY A 535 16.00 -12.14 7.13
CA GLY A 535 16.24 -13.33 6.32
C GLY A 535 16.49 -12.99 4.86
N VAL A 536 16.29 -13.96 3.98
CA VAL A 536 16.58 -13.85 2.56
C VAL A 536 15.45 -13.13 1.83
N TYR A 537 15.75 -12.05 1.13
CA TYR A 537 14.86 -11.44 0.14
C TYR A 537 15.14 -12.05 -1.24
N ARG A 538 14.27 -12.94 -1.70
CA ARG A 538 14.46 -13.73 -2.93
C ARG A 538 14.19 -12.93 -4.21
N GLN A 539 13.48 -11.80 -4.13
CA GLN A 539 13.15 -10.88 -5.21
C GLN A 539 12.38 -11.51 -6.40
N GLN A 540 11.77 -12.66 -6.19
CA GLN A 540 11.01 -13.42 -7.17
C GLN A 540 10.08 -14.40 -6.47
N THR A 541 9.09 -14.93 -7.22
CA THR A 541 8.29 -16.07 -6.75
C THR A 541 9.15 -17.30 -6.55
N THR A 542 8.72 -18.24 -5.72
CA THR A 542 9.27 -19.60 -5.58
C THR A 542 8.31 -20.61 -6.17
N ASP A 543 8.76 -21.82 -6.43
CA ASP A 543 7.87 -22.93 -6.75
C ASP A 543 6.88 -23.12 -5.59
N VAL A 544 5.63 -23.42 -5.92
CA VAL A 544 4.59 -23.66 -4.91
C VAL A 544 4.96 -24.85 -4.02
N GLY A 545 4.60 -24.79 -2.73
CA GLY A 545 4.92 -25.85 -1.79
C GLY A 545 6.37 -25.88 -1.31
N SER A 546 7.15 -24.82 -1.59
CA SER A 546 8.54 -24.72 -1.11
C SER A 546 8.66 -24.53 0.39
N PHE A 547 7.57 -24.23 1.09
CA PHE A 547 7.52 -23.94 2.53
C PHE A 547 6.51 -24.83 3.25
N PRO A 548 6.59 -24.95 4.58
CA PRO A 548 5.65 -25.77 5.35
C PRO A 548 4.19 -25.31 5.19
N PRO A 549 3.23 -26.25 5.11
CA PRO A 549 1.82 -25.92 5.01
C PRO A 549 1.21 -25.57 6.38
N ASN A 550 0.01 -24.98 6.36
CA ASN A 550 -0.80 -24.78 7.54
C ASN A 550 -1.48 -26.10 8.01
N ALA A 551 -2.26 -26.04 9.09
CA ALA A 551 -2.89 -27.21 9.69
C ALA A 551 -3.98 -27.87 8.83
N PHE A 552 -4.45 -27.22 7.75
CA PHE A 552 -5.35 -27.81 6.74
C PHE A 552 -4.60 -28.39 5.54
N GLY A 553 -3.26 -28.31 5.48
CA GLY A 553 -2.47 -28.81 4.36
C GLY A 553 -2.39 -27.85 3.17
N LEU A 554 -2.67 -26.57 3.38
CA LEU A 554 -2.54 -25.52 2.37
C LEU A 554 -1.16 -24.86 2.48
N TYR A 555 -0.51 -24.67 1.33
CA TYR A 555 0.83 -24.12 1.22
C TYR A 555 0.78 -22.66 0.76
N ASP A 556 1.81 -21.89 1.11
CA ASP A 556 2.05 -20.52 0.63
C ASP A 556 0.92 -19.52 0.94
N MET A 557 0.17 -19.73 2.04
CA MET A 557 -0.91 -18.82 2.47
C MET A 557 -0.38 -17.47 2.99
N HIS A 558 0.94 -17.35 3.20
CA HIS A 558 1.64 -16.13 3.61
C HIS A 558 2.77 -15.85 2.62
N GLY A 559 2.69 -14.80 1.82
CA GLY A 559 3.71 -14.43 0.85
C GLY A 559 3.59 -15.15 -0.50
N ASN A 560 4.67 -15.23 -1.23
CA ASN A 560 4.84 -15.70 -2.59
C ASN A 560 4.07 -14.86 -3.62
N VAL A 561 2.74 -14.96 -3.69
CA VAL A 561 1.87 -14.07 -4.49
C VAL A 561 0.66 -13.63 -3.68
N TRP A 562 0.19 -12.42 -3.90
CA TRP A 562 -1.15 -12.00 -3.49
C TRP A 562 -2.19 -12.86 -4.16
N GLU A 563 -3.25 -13.20 -3.45
CA GLU A 563 -4.33 -14.03 -3.97
C GLU A 563 -5.64 -13.23 -4.08
N TRP A 564 -6.22 -13.22 -5.28
CA TRP A 564 -7.52 -12.62 -5.55
C TRP A 564 -8.65 -13.36 -4.82
N CYS A 565 -9.54 -12.61 -4.16
CA CYS A 565 -10.82 -13.09 -3.64
C CYS A 565 -11.98 -12.53 -4.45
N ALA A 566 -13.17 -13.15 -4.31
CA ALA A 566 -14.36 -12.76 -5.06
C ALA A 566 -14.98 -11.44 -4.60
N ASP A 567 -14.73 -11.06 -3.34
CA ASP A 567 -15.35 -9.93 -2.65
C ASP A 567 -14.95 -8.57 -3.21
N LEU A 568 -15.86 -7.61 -3.10
CA LEU A 568 -15.52 -6.20 -3.19
C LEU A 568 -14.74 -5.76 -1.94
N TYR A 569 -13.80 -4.84 -2.11
CA TYR A 569 -13.10 -4.24 -0.99
C TYR A 569 -14.00 -3.24 -0.24
N HIS A 570 -14.11 -3.42 1.07
CA HIS A 570 -14.80 -2.54 1.99
C HIS A 570 -13.79 -2.00 3.02
N GLY A 571 -13.95 -0.74 3.45
CA GLY A 571 -13.03 -0.09 4.38
C GLY A 571 -13.04 -0.63 5.82
N ASN A 572 -13.92 -1.58 6.14
CA ASN A 572 -13.99 -2.32 7.41
C ASN A 572 -15.02 -3.46 7.28
N TYR A 573 -15.21 -4.25 8.33
CA TYR A 573 -16.16 -5.38 8.36
C TYR A 573 -17.57 -5.03 8.86
N ALA A 574 -17.93 -3.75 9.03
CA ALA A 574 -19.31 -3.38 9.41
C ALA A 574 -20.29 -3.73 8.28
N GLY A 575 -21.26 -4.59 8.58
CA GLY A 575 -22.25 -5.07 7.60
C GLY A 575 -21.81 -6.25 6.73
N ALA A 576 -20.57 -6.78 6.89
CA ALA A 576 -20.12 -7.94 6.12
C ALA A 576 -20.95 -9.21 6.40
N PRO A 577 -21.12 -10.17 5.47
CA PRO A 577 -21.80 -11.44 5.69
C PRO A 577 -21.16 -12.26 6.82
N VAL A 578 -21.95 -12.94 7.65
CA VAL A 578 -21.47 -13.80 8.76
C VAL A 578 -21.47 -15.28 8.41
N ASP A 579 -21.95 -15.62 7.23
CA ASP A 579 -22.11 -17.00 6.73
C ASP A 579 -20.99 -17.43 5.77
N GLY A 580 -19.93 -16.61 5.64
CA GLY A 580 -18.82 -16.88 4.76
C GLY A 580 -19.08 -16.61 3.28
N SER A 581 -20.27 -16.11 2.91
CA SER A 581 -20.61 -15.77 1.53
C SER A 581 -19.82 -14.56 1.02
N VAL A 582 -19.71 -14.43 -0.31
CA VAL A 582 -19.03 -13.30 -0.98
C VAL A 582 -19.74 -11.98 -0.69
N TRP A 583 -19.00 -10.99 -0.21
CA TRP A 583 -19.52 -9.64 0.01
C TRP A 583 -19.44 -8.81 -1.27
N SER A 584 -20.52 -8.85 -2.07
CA SER A 584 -20.61 -8.24 -3.40
C SER A 584 -21.41 -6.94 -3.47
N SER A 585 -22.02 -6.48 -2.36
CA SER A 585 -22.85 -5.26 -2.30
C SER A 585 -22.24 -4.19 -1.39
N GLY A 586 -22.44 -2.90 -1.71
CA GLY A 586 -22.06 -1.78 -0.83
C GLY A 586 -20.57 -1.46 -0.76
N GLY A 587 -19.76 -1.92 -1.69
CA GLY A 587 -18.36 -1.49 -1.83
C GLY A 587 -18.26 -0.01 -2.18
N ASN A 588 -17.08 0.61 -1.99
CA ASN A 588 -16.82 2.01 -2.35
C ASN A 588 -17.29 2.27 -3.79
N GLU A 589 -18.38 3.02 -3.94
CA GLU A 589 -19.07 3.24 -5.22
C GLU A 589 -18.18 3.83 -6.34
N ASP A 590 -17.11 4.53 -5.97
CA ASP A 590 -16.18 5.14 -6.93
C ASP A 590 -15.14 4.17 -7.52
N ARG A 591 -14.94 2.97 -6.95
CA ARG A 591 -14.00 1.94 -7.44
C ARG A 591 -14.46 0.56 -6.99
N GLN A 592 -14.88 -0.27 -7.92
CA GLN A 592 -15.17 -1.70 -7.68
C GLN A 592 -13.88 -2.50 -7.39
N SER A 593 -13.06 -2.03 -6.42
CA SER A 593 -11.84 -2.75 -6.03
C SER A 593 -12.19 -4.13 -5.49
N ARG A 594 -11.41 -5.13 -5.89
CA ARG A 594 -11.53 -6.51 -5.45
C ARG A 594 -10.54 -6.81 -4.34
N MET A 595 -10.87 -7.76 -3.50
CA MET A 595 -10.08 -8.14 -2.34
C MET A 595 -8.86 -8.95 -2.74
N LEU A 596 -7.71 -8.62 -2.15
CA LEU A 596 -6.44 -9.36 -2.19
C LEU A 596 -6.02 -9.77 -0.78
N ARG A 597 -5.47 -10.98 -0.65
CA ARG A 597 -5.02 -11.53 0.63
C ARG A 597 -3.64 -12.17 0.50
N GLY A 598 -2.95 -12.40 1.64
CA GLY A 598 -1.76 -13.22 1.77
C GLY A 598 -0.41 -12.52 1.67
N GLY A 599 -0.34 -11.36 1.01
CA GLY A 599 0.96 -10.74 0.70
C GLY A 599 1.70 -11.46 -0.43
N SER A 600 2.92 -11.04 -0.72
CA SER A 600 3.72 -11.58 -1.84
C SER A 600 5.21 -11.63 -1.53
N TRP A 601 6.01 -12.16 -2.46
CA TRP A 601 7.47 -12.22 -2.39
C TRP A 601 8.16 -10.88 -2.11
N ARG A 602 7.50 -9.75 -2.42
CA ARG A 602 8.02 -8.39 -2.19
C ARG A 602 7.33 -7.64 -1.04
N SER A 603 6.39 -8.29 -0.35
CA SER A 603 5.67 -7.70 0.78
C SER A 603 6.49 -7.79 2.06
N TYR A 604 6.37 -6.78 2.93
CA TYR A 604 6.87 -6.89 4.30
C TYR A 604 6.08 -7.95 5.08
N PRO A 605 6.69 -8.60 6.08
CA PRO A 605 6.03 -9.69 6.80
C PRO A 605 4.72 -9.26 7.47
N GLY A 606 4.60 -8.02 7.96
CA GLY A 606 3.35 -7.49 8.52
C GLY A 606 2.18 -7.43 7.52
N VAL A 607 2.47 -7.38 6.23
CA VAL A 607 1.48 -7.41 5.13
C VAL A 607 1.05 -8.85 4.80
N CYS A 608 1.87 -9.84 5.17
CA CYS A 608 1.56 -11.25 4.98
C CYS A 608 0.72 -11.87 6.10
N ARG A 609 0.23 -11.08 7.08
CA ARG A 609 -0.63 -11.59 8.18
C ARG A 609 -1.96 -12.13 7.66
N ALA A 610 -2.50 -13.12 8.36
CA ALA A 610 -3.79 -13.72 8.01
C ALA A 610 -4.93 -12.70 7.90
N ALA A 611 -4.96 -11.68 8.76
CA ALA A 611 -5.99 -10.65 8.79
C ALA A 611 -5.73 -9.46 7.87
N TYR A 612 -4.53 -9.33 7.29
CA TYR A 612 -4.20 -8.18 6.44
C TYR A 612 -5.06 -8.16 5.17
N ARG A 613 -5.60 -6.98 4.83
CA ARG A 613 -6.51 -6.76 3.71
C ARG A 613 -5.93 -5.77 2.72
N HIS A 614 -6.14 -6.04 1.43
CA HIS A 614 -5.75 -5.09 0.38
C HIS A 614 -6.80 -5.04 -0.73
N GLY A 615 -7.14 -3.84 -1.17
CA GLY A 615 -8.07 -3.63 -2.29
C GLY A 615 -7.33 -3.23 -3.55
N CYS A 616 -7.64 -3.88 -4.69
CA CYS A 616 -7.05 -3.57 -5.98
C CYS A 616 -8.11 -3.57 -7.09
N GLY A 617 -7.93 -2.73 -8.12
CA GLY A 617 -8.82 -2.74 -9.29
C GLY A 617 -8.83 -4.09 -9.99
N PRO A 618 -9.98 -4.57 -10.47
CA PRO A 618 -10.12 -5.92 -11.05
C PRO A 618 -9.30 -6.12 -12.32
N GLU A 619 -8.94 -5.06 -13.01
CA GLU A 619 -8.16 -5.07 -14.25
C GLU A 619 -6.64 -5.21 -14.03
N PHE A 620 -6.17 -5.01 -12.79
CA PHE A 620 -4.73 -4.96 -12.52
C PHE A 620 -4.03 -6.32 -12.66
N ARG A 621 -2.82 -6.28 -13.27
CA ARG A 621 -1.90 -7.41 -13.45
C ARG A 621 -0.51 -6.98 -13.04
N VAL A 622 0.08 -7.58 -12.03
CA VAL A 622 1.46 -7.34 -11.57
C VAL A 622 2.16 -8.65 -11.25
N GLY A 623 3.49 -8.64 -11.34
CA GLY A 623 4.34 -9.81 -11.16
C GLY A 623 4.37 -10.39 -9.74
N ASP A 624 3.31 -10.15 -8.97
CA ASP A 624 3.08 -10.70 -7.64
C ASP A 624 1.58 -10.87 -7.33
N LEU A 625 0.69 -10.69 -8.33
CA LEU A 625 -0.75 -10.98 -8.22
C LEU A 625 -1.08 -12.31 -8.91
N GLY A 626 -1.52 -13.26 -8.14
CA GLY A 626 -2.02 -14.56 -8.56
C GLY A 626 -3.37 -14.86 -7.89
N PHE A 627 -3.75 -16.13 -7.81
CA PHE A 627 -4.98 -16.54 -7.18
C PHE A 627 -4.99 -18.03 -6.85
N ARG A 628 -5.95 -18.41 -6.05
CA ARG A 628 -6.27 -19.79 -5.70
C ARG A 628 -7.73 -20.06 -6.03
N ALA A 629 -8.04 -21.24 -6.56
CA ALA A 629 -9.41 -21.63 -6.88
C ALA A 629 -10.06 -22.42 -5.74
N VAL A 630 -11.37 -22.27 -5.60
CA VAL A 630 -12.21 -23.06 -4.68
C VAL A 630 -13.38 -23.68 -5.42
N VAL A 631 -13.96 -24.74 -4.83
CA VAL A 631 -15.20 -25.36 -5.26
C VAL A 631 -16.01 -25.82 -4.05
N SER A 632 -17.33 -25.66 -4.10
CA SER A 632 -18.22 -26.06 -3.01
C SER A 632 -18.15 -27.56 -2.75
N ALA A 633 -18.21 -27.99 -1.49
CA ALA A 633 -18.25 -29.40 -1.12
C ALA A 633 -19.61 -30.05 -1.46
N VAL A 634 -20.68 -29.24 -1.50
CA VAL A 634 -22.05 -29.68 -1.83
C VAL A 634 -22.28 -29.43 -3.31
N ARG A 635 -22.74 -30.47 -4.04
CA ARG A 635 -23.32 -30.27 -5.38
C ARG A 635 -24.66 -29.55 -5.21
N THR A 636 -24.76 -28.34 -5.72
CA THR A 636 -26.08 -27.70 -5.96
C THR A 636 -26.80 -28.42 -7.11
#